data_29be1e0546f6710b536b3d36f8e82e7a
#
_entry.id   29be1e0546f6710b536b3d36f8e82e7a
#
_cell.length_a   1.000
_cell.length_b   1.000
_cell.length_c   1.000
_cell.angle_alpha   90.00
_cell.angle_beta   90.00
_cell.angle_gamma   90.00
#
_symmetry.space_group_name_H-M   'P 1'
#
loop_
_entity.id
_entity.type
_entity.pdbx_description
1 polymer ?
#
loop_
_entity_poly.entity_id
_entity_poly.type
_entity_poly.pdbx_seq_one_letter_code
_entity_poly.pdbx_strand_id
1 'polypeptide(L)'
;MKLSISWIKEYVCQNIKNSLICEQLTQMGFEADLIQIEKDFKKALIGEIIKIVFVKKKYFSLKIKVKKNIFLKILSKKKNCYPGMKVAVGIKKSINQIIQTKILKKNVYLEGKIYKYSDLKIFGNKNDIIEFPKNTTIGKAVKNYFKKNSDDLININIPANRHDLLGVLGIVRELSVYNNCLLKFDFFHLHNLKKQFSTKKIKISLCDKKICSNYFIKIIQGVDLSIKTPFWIREKLRKSHILSTDIVSDVINYVSLELGQSIHVFDMDKIKNFNITVRLSRKYEKIQLKKNFFLDVFPNTTVIANESDIISLGGYIHSEKFLISKKTKNLYLGAAVFHNSVVDIIKNKYNKYYFSYDNYYRRCEEKLSLLALEKISILIKNFCGGEIRYVNYSQLNVNVNKEIYLSYKKINKVLGIFINKFLIINILKKLEYCVMDKLSKLKVFPPYFRLDILCAEDIIADIIRFYGYNRIFSRPLETLSDIPIRNYIFDYISKIKNFLCMNHYSEVINYSFTDKKIQNLFFQDRKVIRIINPISKDLSCMRKSLFPGLLKNLKYNNNRQEKNIRFFESGLCFTKNSKKIFNVKQFLVVSGIISGYKYEKNWFHKDKQFSFYDLKEDIENFLYYFSDLKDIYFKNTHILGFDKNICSDIYYKNFKIGCSGMLSSDVKNFFNLTTDVFAFEIFIKKLPKFIQNNVKEFFSYPYSERDISIILDKDIPASEILSACYKTSLKYIFFVKIFDVYFGKNVPKNKKSLSIKIFFKNDKKNFTSLQIKNLFFLCIENLKKKFHAVLRDK
;
A
#
# COMPACT_ATOMS: atom_id res chain seq x y z
N MET A 1 -7.87 15.67 0.14
CA MET A 1 -8.01 17.00 -0.49
C MET A 1 -8.57 17.96 0.53
N LYS A 2 -7.98 19.19 0.65
CA LYS A 2 -8.48 20.20 1.61
C LYS A 2 -9.22 21.29 0.88
N LEU A 3 -10.46 21.54 1.27
CA LEU A 3 -11.33 22.55 0.63
C LEU A 3 -12.03 23.41 1.66
N SER A 4 -12.38 24.62 1.22
CA SER A 4 -13.20 25.57 1.96
C SER A 4 -14.68 25.21 1.78
N ILE A 5 -15.40 25.08 2.87
CA ILE A 5 -16.85 24.79 2.82
C ILE A 5 -17.63 25.96 2.17
N SER A 6 -17.19 27.20 2.41
CA SER A 6 -17.82 28.37 1.74
C SER A 6 -17.69 28.27 0.22
N TRP A 7 -16.57 27.76 -0.29
CA TRP A 7 -16.40 27.55 -1.73
C TRP A 7 -17.35 26.49 -2.29
N ILE A 8 -17.54 25.39 -1.57
CA ILE A 8 -18.53 24.36 -1.93
C ILE A 8 -19.95 24.98 -1.97
N LYS A 9 -20.32 25.77 -0.95
CA LYS A 9 -21.61 26.40 -0.84
C LYS A 9 -21.91 27.48 -1.91
N GLU A 10 -20.89 28.05 -2.52
CA GLU A 10 -21.07 28.97 -3.65
C GLU A 10 -21.80 28.30 -4.83
N TYR A 11 -21.64 26.98 -5.01
CA TYR A 11 -22.22 26.22 -6.12
C TYR A 11 -23.46 25.42 -5.76
N VAL A 12 -23.78 25.24 -4.48
CA VAL A 12 -24.97 24.53 -4.02
C VAL A 12 -26.09 25.50 -3.72
N CYS A 13 -27.30 25.25 -4.21
CA CYS A 13 -28.44 26.16 -4.00
C CYS A 13 -28.99 26.19 -2.59
N GLN A 14 -28.74 25.17 -1.77
CA GLN A 14 -29.26 25.06 -0.42
C GLN A 14 -28.25 25.50 0.63
N ASN A 15 -28.75 26.10 1.73
CA ASN A 15 -27.91 26.44 2.87
C ASN A 15 -27.76 25.23 3.81
N ILE A 16 -26.85 24.34 3.49
CA ILE A 16 -26.58 23.11 4.28
C ILE A 16 -25.69 23.46 5.47
N LYS A 17 -25.96 22.92 6.66
CA LYS A 17 -25.06 23.05 7.83
C LYS A 17 -23.70 22.40 7.55
N ASN A 18 -22.61 22.99 8.06
CA ASN A 18 -21.25 22.51 7.77
C ASN A 18 -20.99 21.08 8.22
N SER A 19 -21.51 20.67 9.41
CA SER A 19 -21.41 19.31 9.90
C SER A 19 -22.12 18.29 8.99
N LEU A 20 -23.30 18.67 8.48
CA LEU A 20 -24.07 17.80 7.58
C LEU A 20 -23.37 17.54 6.26
N ILE A 21 -22.56 18.46 5.75
CA ILE A 21 -21.79 18.25 4.51
C ILE A 21 -20.83 17.08 4.69
N CYS A 22 -20.12 17.02 5.84
CA CYS A 22 -19.18 15.91 6.12
C CYS A 22 -19.93 14.57 6.26
N GLU A 23 -21.04 14.58 7.00
CA GLU A 23 -21.87 13.38 7.18
C GLU A 23 -22.43 12.86 5.84
N GLN A 24 -22.96 13.75 5.00
CA GLN A 24 -23.47 13.39 3.68
C GLN A 24 -22.41 12.81 2.77
N LEU A 25 -21.21 13.42 2.74
CA LEU A 25 -20.09 12.90 1.98
C LEU A 25 -19.66 11.51 2.48
N THR A 26 -19.62 11.32 3.79
CA THR A 26 -19.29 10.01 4.38
C THR A 26 -20.36 8.97 4.05
N GLN A 27 -21.65 9.32 4.11
CA GLN A 27 -22.75 8.44 3.71
C GLN A 27 -22.69 8.07 2.21
N MET A 28 -22.16 8.95 1.37
CA MET A 28 -21.91 8.67 -0.05
C MET A 28 -20.62 7.87 -0.30
N GLY A 29 -19.89 7.45 0.76
CA GLY A 29 -18.66 6.67 0.66
C GLY A 29 -17.36 7.46 0.54
N PHE A 30 -17.37 8.75 0.90
CA PHE A 30 -16.18 9.60 0.92
C PHE A 30 -15.84 9.99 2.35
N GLU A 31 -14.72 9.51 2.88
CA GLU A 31 -14.25 9.95 4.20
C GLU A 31 -14.03 11.46 4.20
N ALA A 32 -14.75 12.17 5.05
CA ALA A 32 -14.73 13.61 5.10
C ALA A 32 -14.72 14.11 6.55
N ASP A 33 -13.64 14.81 6.91
CA ASP A 33 -13.42 15.34 8.25
C ASP A 33 -13.42 16.86 8.27
N LEU A 34 -14.04 17.42 9.30
CA LEU A 34 -14.02 18.86 9.55
C LEU A 34 -12.70 19.24 10.22
N ILE A 35 -11.91 20.07 9.56
CA ILE A 35 -10.67 20.59 10.14
C ILE A 35 -10.98 21.84 10.93
N GLN A 36 -11.00 21.70 12.27
CA GLN A 36 -11.03 22.85 13.16
C GLN A 36 -9.61 23.37 13.37
N ILE A 37 -9.31 24.53 12.80
CA ILE A 37 -8.02 25.20 13.03
C ILE A 37 -8.17 26.10 14.25
N GLU A 38 -7.45 25.79 15.32
CA GLU A 38 -7.28 26.71 16.44
C GLU A 38 -6.57 27.97 15.95
N LYS A 39 -7.30 29.07 15.90
CA LYS A 39 -6.80 30.36 15.51
C LYS A 39 -6.49 31.17 16.77
N ASP A 40 -5.26 31.61 16.93
CA ASP A 40 -4.85 32.46 18.03
C ASP A 40 -4.91 33.92 17.57
N PHE A 41 -6.07 34.54 17.71
CA PHE A 41 -6.26 35.92 17.27
C PHE A 41 -5.61 36.96 18.20
N LYS A 42 -5.18 36.56 19.40
CA LYS A 42 -4.69 37.53 20.41
C LYS A 42 -5.59 38.78 20.46
N LYS A 43 -5.11 39.90 20.88
CA LYS A 43 -5.83 41.18 20.81
C LYS A 43 -5.50 41.94 19.51
N ALA A 44 -5.50 41.25 18.35
CA ALA A 44 -5.16 41.83 17.08
C ALA A 44 -6.29 42.73 16.51
N LEU A 45 -5.93 43.89 15.99
CA LEU A 45 -6.84 44.85 15.33
C LEU A 45 -6.42 45.04 13.86
N ILE A 46 -7.34 45.53 13.04
CA ILE A 46 -7.08 45.89 11.65
C ILE A 46 -6.66 47.35 11.60
N GLY A 47 -5.45 47.62 11.09
CA GLY A 47 -4.92 48.96 10.88
C GLY A 47 -4.56 49.20 9.41
N GLU A 48 -4.52 50.48 9.00
CA GLU A 48 -4.14 50.90 7.65
C GLU A 48 -2.78 51.61 7.67
N ILE A 49 -1.87 51.23 6.80
CA ILE A 49 -0.56 51.85 6.63
C ILE A 49 -0.75 53.19 5.89
N ILE A 50 -0.48 54.33 6.55
CA ILE A 50 -0.64 55.66 5.94
C ILE A 50 0.68 56.14 5.35
N LYS A 51 1.79 55.96 6.08
CA LYS A 51 3.11 56.46 5.65
C LYS A 51 4.20 55.48 5.97
N ILE A 52 5.13 55.31 5.03
CA ILE A 52 6.32 54.50 5.16
C ILE A 52 7.53 55.40 5.05
N VAL A 53 8.41 55.37 6.06
CA VAL A 53 9.65 56.14 6.08
C VAL A 53 10.81 55.17 6.22
N PHE A 54 11.80 55.28 5.35
CA PHE A 54 13.03 54.50 5.41
C PHE A 54 13.93 55.03 6.54
N VAL A 55 14.38 54.15 7.44
CA VAL A 55 15.14 54.62 8.63
C VAL A 55 16.61 54.21 8.56
N LYS A 56 16.98 53.00 8.21
CA LYS A 56 18.37 52.47 8.02
C LYS A 56 18.35 51.20 7.16
N LYS A 57 19.51 50.81 6.59
CA LYS A 57 19.76 49.76 5.57
C LYS A 57 18.80 48.55 5.44
N LYS A 58 17.87 48.28 6.37
CA LYS A 58 16.89 47.20 6.33
C LYS A 58 15.57 47.50 7.08
N TYR A 59 15.39 48.70 7.62
CA TYR A 59 14.25 49.04 8.48
C TYR A 59 13.39 50.13 7.91
N PHE A 60 12.07 49.96 7.97
CA PHE A 60 11.06 50.93 7.60
C PHE A 60 10.24 51.31 8.85
N SER A 61 10.03 52.55 9.08
CA SER A 61 9.08 53.07 10.06
C SER A 61 7.74 53.19 9.38
N LEU A 62 6.76 52.51 9.91
CA LEU A 62 5.39 52.48 9.40
C LEU A 62 4.49 53.28 10.34
N LYS A 63 3.74 54.28 9.80
CA LYS A 63 2.68 54.95 10.50
C LYS A 63 1.36 54.28 10.13
N ILE A 64 0.70 53.62 11.09
CA ILE A 64 -0.50 52.80 10.89
C ILE A 64 -1.66 53.42 11.66
N LYS A 65 -2.76 53.74 10.97
CA LYS A 65 -4.02 54.22 11.56
C LYS A 65 -4.84 53.05 12.05
N VAL A 66 -5.27 53.08 13.31
CA VAL A 66 -6.11 52.03 13.91
C VAL A 66 -7.52 52.58 14.23
N LYS A 67 -7.64 53.84 14.65
CA LYS A 67 -8.90 54.57 14.89
C LYS A 67 -8.76 56.01 14.48
N LYS A 68 -9.86 56.81 14.55
CA LYS A 68 -9.93 58.20 14.06
C LYS A 68 -8.74 59.05 14.47
N ASN A 69 -8.17 58.92 15.68
CA ASN A 69 -7.03 59.68 16.18
C ASN A 69 -5.93 58.81 16.81
N ILE A 70 -5.90 57.52 16.51
CA ILE A 70 -4.94 56.56 17.09
C ILE A 70 -4.04 56.02 15.99
N PHE A 71 -2.75 56.27 16.12
CA PHE A 71 -1.73 55.80 15.19
C PHE A 71 -0.69 54.94 15.88
N LEU A 72 -0.24 53.89 15.19
CA LEU A 72 0.89 53.04 15.62
C LEU A 72 2.14 53.44 14.84
N LYS A 73 3.27 53.55 15.55
CA LYS A 73 4.59 53.69 14.93
C LYS A 73 5.30 52.32 15.10
N ILE A 74 5.53 51.65 14.00
CA ILE A 74 6.07 50.29 14.00
C ILE A 74 7.30 50.22 13.11
N LEU A 75 8.39 49.63 13.62
CA LEU A 75 9.57 49.32 12.83
C LEU A 75 9.42 47.93 12.18
N SER A 76 9.53 47.89 10.86
CA SER A 76 9.46 46.66 10.08
C SER A 76 10.70 46.44 9.22
N LYS A 77 11.17 45.21 9.12
CA LYS A 77 12.27 44.82 8.20
C LYS A 77 11.78 44.52 6.79
N LYS A 78 10.48 44.55 6.51
CA LYS A 78 9.88 44.01 5.28
C LYS A 78 9.66 45.09 4.21
N LYS A 79 10.06 44.74 2.97
CA LYS A 79 9.89 45.56 1.76
C LYS A 79 8.48 45.49 1.16
N ASN A 80 7.61 44.57 1.59
CA ASN A 80 6.30 44.33 0.95
C ASN A 80 5.14 45.17 1.50
N CYS A 81 5.42 46.24 2.23
CA CYS A 81 4.41 47.16 2.72
C CYS A 81 4.24 48.34 1.75
N TYR A 82 3.01 48.78 1.56
CA TYR A 82 2.70 49.97 0.76
C TYR A 82 1.63 50.81 1.46
N PRO A 83 1.58 52.16 1.20
CA PRO A 83 0.52 53.01 1.72
C PRO A 83 -0.86 52.53 1.25
N GLY A 84 -1.86 52.58 2.14
CA GLY A 84 -3.21 52.10 1.91
C GLY A 84 -3.38 50.57 2.19
N MET A 85 -2.30 49.85 2.47
CA MET A 85 -2.39 48.43 2.84
C MET A 85 -3.03 48.26 4.23
N LYS A 86 -4.05 47.39 4.34
CA LYS A 86 -4.68 47.07 5.63
C LYS A 86 -4.05 45.80 6.20
N VAL A 87 -3.60 45.87 7.46
CA VAL A 87 -2.78 44.81 8.09
C VAL A 87 -3.28 44.51 9.51
N ALA A 88 -2.95 43.27 9.97
CA ALA A 88 -3.20 42.87 11.36
C ALA A 88 -2.13 43.47 12.28
N VAL A 89 -2.56 44.23 13.30
CA VAL A 89 -1.66 44.90 14.26
C VAL A 89 -2.03 44.56 15.70
N GLY A 90 -1.04 44.43 16.55
CA GLY A 90 -1.18 44.32 18.00
C GLY A 90 -0.63 45.56 18.69
N ILE A 91 -1.31 45.99 19.75
CA ILE A 91 -0.91 47.11 20.61
C ILE A 91 -0.20 46.52 21.83
N LYS A 92 0.92 47.09 22.28
CA LYS A 92 1.62 46.69 23.52
C LYS A 92 0.75 46.96 24.76
N LYS A 93 0.86 46.10 25.78
CA LYS A 93 -0.06 45.96 26.94
C LYS A 93 -0.31 47.21 27.77
N SER A 94 0.56 48.20 27.75
CA SER A 94 0.49 49.40 28.60
C SER A 94 -0.68 50.36 28.31
N ILE A 95 -1.57 50.03 27.35
CA ILE A 95 -2.46 51.04 26.74
C ILE A 95 -3.92 50.65 26.70
N ASN A 96 -4.32 49.57 27.36
CA ASN A 96 -5.74 49.19 27.45
C ASN A 96 -6.63 50.29 28.11
N GLN A 97 -6.05 51.13 28.94
CA GLN A 97 -6.77 52.25 29.58
C GLN A 97 -7.05 53.42 28.64
N ILE A 98 -6.19 53.71 27.66
CA ILE A 98 -6.30 54.87 26.74
C ILE A 98 -7.34 54.62 25.64
N ILE A 99 -7.65 53.38 25.31
CA ILE A 99 -8.65 53.04 24.27
C ILE A 99 -10.10 53.26 24.77
N GLN A 100 -10.31 53.25 26.08
CA GLN A 100 -11.64 53.42 26.69
C GLN A 100 -12.03 54.91 26.89
N THR A 101 -11.10 55.83 26.80
CA THR A 101 -11.42 57.29 26.97
C THR A 101 -12.02 57.86 25.69
N LYS A 102 -13.23 58.40 25.81
CA LYS A 102 -14.11 58.82 24.70
C LYS A 102 -13.68 60.02 23.90
N ILE A 103 -12.66 60.80 24.28
CA ILE A 103 -12.32 62.07 23.61
C ILE A 103 -10.82 62.32 23.55
N LEU A 104 -10.18 61.92 22.46
CA LEU A 104 -8.81 62.33 22.14
C LEU A 104 -8.84 63.36 21.01
N LYS A 105 -8.71 64.68 21.37
CA LYS A 105 -8.59 65.82 20.41
C LYS A 105 -7.22 65.84 19.73
N LYS A 106 -6.17 65.19 20.26
CA LYS A 106 -4.81 65.15 19.70
C LYS A 106 -4.43 63.77 19.19
N ASN A 107 -3.60 63.72 18.13
CA ASN A 107 -3.08 62.44 17.58
C ASN A 107 -2.17 61.73 18.58
N VAL A 108 -2.54 60.46 18.97
CA VAL A 108 -1.75 59.66 19.90
C VAL A 108 -0.98 58.58 19.12
N TYR A 109 0.34 58.56 19.35
CA TYR A 109 1.25 57.58 18.74
C TYR A 109 1.60 56.48 19.76
N LEU A 110 1.32 55.24 19.40
CA LEU A 110 1.53 54.06 20.24
C LEU A 110 2.49 53.08 19.60
N GLU A 111 3.15 52.30 20.43
CA GLU A 111 3.97 51.19 19.94
C GLU A 111 3.15 49.89 19.71
N GLY A 112 3.47 49.20 18.65
CA GLY A 112 2.78 47.98 18.31
C GLY A 112 3.60 46.98 17.50
N LYS A 113 3.00 45.89 17.15
CA LYS A 113 3.56 44.84 16.29
C LYS A 113 2.63 44.53 15.12
N ILE A 114 3.17 44.34 13.93
CA ILE A 114 2.43 43.76 12.79
C ILE A 114 2.49 42.25 12.91
N TYR A 115 1.32 41.63 12.84
CA TYR A 115 1.21 40.19 12.89
C TYR A 115 1.43 39.55 11.52
N LYS A 116 2.14 38.44 11.52
CA LYS A 116 2.32 37.52 10.40
C LYS A 116 1.29 36.39 10.47
N TYR A 117 1.13 35.63 9.39
CA TYR A 117 0.29 34.45 9.38
C TYR A 117 0.67 33.46 10.48
N SER A 118 1.98 33.24 10.71
CA SER A 118 2.48 32.36 11.79
C SER A 118 2.13 32.86 13.19
N ASP A 119 2.07 34.18 13.42
CA ASP A 119 1.77 34.74 14.74
C ASP A 119 0.32 34.47 15.19
N LEU A 120 -0.60 34.34 14.24
CA LEU A 120 -2.02 34.06 14.48
C LEU A 120 -2.43 32.61 14.18
N LYS A 121 -1.48 31.73 13.98
CA LYS A 121 -1.69 30.31 13.59
C LYS A 121 -2.60 30.15 12.36
N ILE A 122 -2.52 31.07 11.40
CA ILE A 122 -3.26 31.03 10.15
C ILE A 122 -2.35 30.48 9.07
N PHE A 123 -2.87 29.58 8.22
CA PHE A 123 -2.09 29.09 7.08
C PHE A 123 -1.71 30.24 6.14
N GLY A 124 -0.47 30.25 5.71
CA GLY A 124 0.11 31.26 4.83
C GLY A 124 1.65 31.20 4.91
N ASN A 125 2.31 32.00 4.11
CA ASN A 125 3.76 32.10 4.19
C ASN A 125 4.20 32.58 5.58
N LYS A 126 4.97 31.78 6.32
CA LYS A 126 5.35 32.04 7.73
C LYS A 126 5.84 33.45 7.95
N ASN A 127 6.48 34.03 6.95
CA ASN A 127 7.07 35.33 7.00
C ASN A 127 6.21 36.45 6.45
N ASP A 128 5.07 36.23 5.82
CA ASP A 128 4.26 37.25 5.21
C ASP A 128 3.31 37.92 6.20
N ILE A 129 3.03 39.20 5.93
CA ILE A 129 2.09 40.02 6.68
C ILE A 129 0.67 39.69 6.21
N ILE A 130 -0.25 39.64 7.15
CA ILE A 130 -1.68 39.45 6.83
C ILE A 130 -2.23 40.70 6.19
N GLU A 131 -2.58 40.64 4.91
CA GLU A 131 -3.24 41.71 4.16
C GLU A 131 -4.75 41.55 4.17
N PHE A 132 -5.50 42.60 4.38
CA PHE A 132 -6.96 42.60 4.32
C PHE A 132 -7.46 43.38 3.09
N PRO A 133 -8.70 43.09 2.59
CA PRO A 133 -9.31 43.81 1.49
C PRO A 133 -9.45 45.33 1.80
N LYS A 134 -9.37 46.13 0.74
CA LYS A 134 -9.48 47.60 0.88
C LYS A 134 -10.78 48.08 1.54
N ASN A 135 -11.89 47.36 1.37
CA ASN A 135 -13.19 47.69 1.94
C ASN A 135 -13.35 47.30 3.41
N THR A 136 -12.34 46.64 4.04
CA THR A 136 -12.39 46.23 5.44
C THR A 136 -12.35 47.42 6.40
N THR A 137 -13.19 47.45 7.41
CA THR A 137 -13.27 48.56 8.40
C THR A 137 -12.05 48.53 9.33
N ILE A 138 -11.35 49.65 9.44
CA ILE A 138 -10.22 49.87 10.33
C ILE A 138 -10.68 49.88 11.80
N GLY A 139 -9.82 49.35 12.69
CA GLY A 139 -10.11 49.34 14.15
C GLY A 139 -10.96 48.19 14.62
N LYS A 140 -11.52 47.38 13.72
CA LYS A 140 -12.20 46.12 14.11
C LYS A 140 -11.21 45.05 14.54
N ALA A 141 -11.63 44.24 15.51
CA ALA A 141 -10.81 43.08 15.91
C ALA A 141 -10.65 42.10 14.76
N VAL A 142 -9.45 41.58 14.54
CA VAL A 142 -9.14 40.58 13.54
C VAL A 142 -10.03 39.33 13.74
N LYS A 143 -10.29 38.97 14.99
CA LYS A 143 -11.23 37.91 15.35
C LYS A 143 -12.61 38.07 14.70
N ASN A 144 -13.14 39.30 14.65
CA ASN A 144 -14.47 39.57 14.09
C ASN A 144 -14.48 39.42 12.55
N TYR A 145 -13.38 39.81 11.89
CA TYR A 145 -13.23 39.58 10.46
C TYR A 145 -13.22 38.10 10.14
N PHE A 146 -12.40 37.32 10.85
CA PHE A 146 -12.34 35.87 10.64
C PHE A 146 -13.55 35.12 11.17
N LYS A 147 -14.29 35.60 12.19
CA LYS A 147 -15.59 35.04 12.61
C LYS A 147 -16.67 35.22 11.55
N LYS A 148 -16.80 36.44 11.01
CA LYS A 148 -17.78 36.71 9.94
C LYS A 148 -17.46 35.94 8.65
N ASN A 149 -16.18 35.71 8.38
CA ASN A 149 -15.67 34.93 7.26
C ASN A 149 -15.09 33.61 7.76
N SER A 150 -15.60 33.07 8.91
CA SER A 150 -15.18 31.76 9.39
C SER A 150 -15.61 30.73 8.36
N ASP A 151 -14.63 30.15 7.77
CA ASP A 151 -14.81 29.12 6.79
C ASP A 151 -14.20 27.85 7.39
N ASP A 152 -15.02 26.87 7.57
CA ASP A 152 -14.54 25.58 8.00
C ASP A 152 -13.88 24.91 6.82
N LEU A 153 -12.79 24.22 7.09
CA LEU A 153 -12.12 23.41 6.10
C LEU A 153 -12.59 21.96 6.20
N ILE A 154 -12.77 21.37 5.09
CA ILE A 154 -13.04 19.93 5.00
C ILE A 154 -11.83 19.23 4.39
N ASN A 155 -11.42 18.14 5.01
CA ASN A 155 -10.47 17.21 4.43
C ASN A 155 -11.22 16.02 3.88
N ILE A 156 -11.12 15.79 2.58
CA ILE A 156 -11.82 14.70 1.89
C ILE A 156 -10.77 13.71 1.39
N ASN A 157 -10.92 12.44 1.76
CA ASN A 157 -10.12 11.36 1.20
C ASN A 157 -10.81 10.82 -0.05
N ILE A 158 -10.23 11.13 -1.22
CA ILE A 158 -10.80 10.79 -2.51
C ILE A 158 -10.36 9.39 -2.93
N PRO A 159 -11.27 8.44 -3.19
CA PRO A 159 -10.94 7.11 -3.67
C PRO A 159 -10.17 7.14 -5.00
N ALA A 160 -9.34 6.13 -5.22
CA ALA A 160 -8.43 6.09 -6.36
C ALA A 160 -9.14 6.04 -7.73
N ASN A 161 -10.36 5.53 -7.80
CA ASN A 161 -11.18 5.45 -9.02
C ASN A 161 -11.94 6.75 -9.32
N ARG A 162 -12.18 7.63 -8.33
CA ARG A 162 -13.01 8.83 -8.45
C ARG A 162 -12.20 10.06 -8.86
N HIS A 163 -11.73 10.08 -10.10
CA HIS A 163 -10.96 11.20 -10.65
C HIS A 163 -11.79 12.48 -10.79
N ASP A 164 -13.09 12.35 -10.99
CA ASP A 164 -14.06 13.44 -11.10
C ASP A 164 -14.17 14.29 -9.84
N LEU A 165 -13.82 13.74 -8.67
CA LEU A 165 -13.86 14.43 -7.37
C LEU A 165 -12.59 15.22 -7.03
N LEU A 166 -11.61 15.28 -7.92
CA LEU A 166 -10.37 16.03 -7.70
C LEU A 166 -10.55 17.55 -7.70
N GLY A 167 -11.74 18.03 -8.02
CA GLY A 167 -12.12 19.43 -8.01
C GLY A 167 -13.38 19.69 -7.20
N VAL A 168 -13.58 20.98 -6.85
CA VAL A 168 -14.80 21.43 -6.14
C VAL A 168 -16.06 21.03 -6.91
N LEU A 169 -16.04 21.14 -8.23
CA LEU A 169 -17.17 20.82 -9.11
C LEU A 169 -17.67 19.36 -8.94
N GLY A 170 -16.76 18.39 -8.86
CA GLY A 170 -17.15 17.00 -8.66
C GLY A 170 -17.85 16.77 -7.33
N ILE A 171 -17.31 17.35 -6.25
CA ILE A 171 -17.89 17.26 -4.91
C ILE A 171 -19.26 17.91 -4.86
N VAL A 172 -19.40 19.06 -5.49
CA VAL A 172 -20.67 19.80 -5.53
C VAL A 172 -21.73 19.05 -6.34
N ARG A 173 -21.36 18.36 -7.42
CA ARG A 173 -22.27 17.47 -8.17
C ARG A 173 -22.86 16.39 -7.26
N GLU A 174 -22.02 15.67 -6.52
CA GLU A 174 -22.48 14.63 -5.60
C GLU A 174 -23.42 15.20 -4.54
N LEU A 175 -23.04 16.31 -3.91
CA LEU A 175 -23.87 16.97 -2.89
C LEU A 175 -25.20 17.50 -3.46
N SER A 176 -25.21 17.98 -4.70
CA SER A 176 -26.43 18.49 -5.32
C SER A 176 -27.43 17.36 -5.62
N VAL A 177 -26.94 16.22 -6.09
CA VAL A 177 -27.76 15.02 -6.30
C VAL A 177 -28.31 14.50 -4.98
N TYR A 178 -27.48 14.41 -3.94
CA TYR A 178 -27.90 13.94 -2.62
C TYR A 178 -28.98 14.83 -2.00
N ASN A 179 -28.85 16.15 -2.12
CA ASN A 179 -29.78 17.11 -1.55
C ASN A 179 -30.92 17.53 -2.51
N ASN A 180 -31.04 16.89 -3.68
CA ASN A 180 -32.03 17.23 -4.70
C ASN A 180 -32.04 18.72 -5.09
N CYS A 181 -30.89 19.35 -5.18
CA CYS A 181 -30.78 20.76 -5.52
C CYS A 181 -30.06 20.98 -6.86
N LEU A 182 -30.33 22.10 -7.50
CA LEU A 182 -29.66 22.49 -8.74
C LEU A 182 -28.25 23.02 -8.47
N LEU A 183 -27.37 22.76 -9.40
CA LEU A 183 -26.03 23.35 -9.43
C LEU A 183 -26.09 24.80 -9.90
N LYS A 184 -25.45 25.71 -9.16
CA LYS A 184 -25.24 27.11 -9.60
C LYS A 184 -24.05 27.29 -10.56
N PHE A 185 -23.51 26.21 -11.10
CA PHE A 185 -22.38 26.28 -12.00
C PHE A 185 -22.87 26.48 -13.44
N ASP A 186 -22.57 27.64 -14.01
CA ASP A 186 -22.95 27.98 -15.35
C ASP A 186 -21.87 27.54 -16.35
N PHE A 187 -22.15 26.42 -17.03
CA PHE A 187 -21.31 25.93 -18.11
C PHE A 187 -21.50 26.68 -19.43
N PHE A 188 -22.65 27.36 -19.63
CA PHE A 188 -23.04 27.93 -20.89
C PHE A 188 -22.28 29.21 -21.27
N HIS A 189 -21.87 30.00 -20.32
CA HIS A 189 -21.07 31.21 -20.61
C HIS A 189 -19.66 30.92 -21.17
N LEU A 190 -19.16 29.68 -21.06
CA LEU A 190 -17.86 29.31 -21.56
C LEU A 190 -17.86 28.82 -23.01
N HIS A 191 -19.04 28.46 -23.57
CA HIS A 191 -19.14 27.89 -24.92
C HIS A 191 -19.17 28.94 -26.07
N ASN A 192 -19.39 30.20 -25.79
CA ASN A 192 -19.61 31.23 -26.80
C ASN A 192 -18.34 31.94 -27.29
N LEU A 193 -17.16 31.40 -27.07
CA LEU A 193 -15.96 32.00 -27.62
C LEU A 193 -15.81 31.67 -29.09
N LYS A 194 -16.03 32.66 -29.95
CA LYS A 194 -15.76 32.59 -31.40
C LYS A 194 -14.33 32.11 -31.63
N LYS A 195 -14.16 31.06 -32.42
CA LYS A 195 -12.87 30.55 -32.88
C LYS A 195 -12.10 31.65 -33.60
N GLN A 196 -11.24 32.38 -32.93
CA GLN A 196 -10.30 33.29 -33.56
C GLN A 196 -9.03 32.52 -33.96
N PHE A 197 -8.89 32.26 -35.24
CA PHE A 197 -7.70 31.59 -35.76
C PHE A 197 -6.54 32.60 -35.91
N SER A 198 -5.36 32.23 -35.39
CA SER A 198 -4.14 32.98 -35.63
C SER A 198 -3.51 32.63 -36.97
N THR A 199 -2.84 33.57 -37.58
CA THR A 199 -2.06 33.39 -38.84
C THR A 199 -0.82 32.52 -38.67
N LYS A 200 -0.30 32.32 -37.44
CA LYS A 200 0.83 31.43 -37.17
C LYS A 200 0.37 30.02 -36.77
N LYS A 201 0.63 29.03 -37.65
CA LYS A 201 0.30 27.62 -37.41
C LYS A 201 1.32 27.01 -36.44
N ILE A 202 0.87 26.63 -35.20
CA ILE A 202 1.64 25.74 -34.32
C ILE A 202 1.38 24.31 -34.79
N LYS A 203 2.46 23.58 -35.09
CA LYS A 203 2.37 22.14 -35.38
C LYS A 203 2.44 21.38 -34.07
N ILE A 204 1.42 20.57 -33.82
CA ILE A 204 1.40 19.62 -32.69
C ILE A 204 1.48 18.23 -33.30
N SER A 205 2.48 17.46 -32.89
CA SER A 205 2.59 16.06 -33.26
C SER A 205 2.50 15.17 -32.04
N LEU A 206 1.48 14.31 -32.04
CA LEU A 206 1.31 13.26 -31.03
C LEU A 206 1.86 11.98 -31.62
N CYS A 207 3.01 11.52 -31.12
CA CYS A 207 3.67 10.32 -31.68
C CYS A 207 2.89 9.04 -31.40
N ASP A 208 2.13 8.97 -30.28
CA ASP A 208 1.31 7.82 -29.95
C ASP A 208 0.05 8.25 -29.18
N LYS A 209 -1.13 8.00 -29.78
CA LYS A 209 -2.43 8.27 -29.16
C LYS A 209 -2.69 7.44 -27.88
N LYS A 210 -2.01 6.29 -27.73
CA LYS A 210 -2.10 5.49 -26.50
C LYS A 210 -1.39 6.14 -25.30
N ILE A 211 -0.49 7.08 -25.56
CA ILE A 211 0.26 7.81 -24.53
C ILE A 211 -0.46 9.09 -24.19
N CYS A 212 -0.88 9.86 -25.18
CA CYS A 212 -1.60 11.11 -25.04
C CYS A 212 -2.76 11.12 -26.04
N SER A 213 -3.99 11.08 -25.51
CA SER A 213 -5.20 11.04 -26.38
C SER A 213 -5.44 12.38 -27.04
N ASN A 214 -5.30 13.48 -26.28
CA ASN A 214 -5.53 14.83 -26.75
C ASN A 214 -4.55 15.82 -26.09
N TYR A 215 -4.22 16.86 -26.84
CA TYR A 215 -3.42 17.99 -26.38
C TYR A 215 -4.01 19.30 -26.84
N PHE A 216 -4.46 20.12 -25.91
CA PHE A 216 -5.10 21.39 -26.18
C PHE A 216 -4.12 22.53 -25.87
N ILE A 217 -4.10 23.53 -26.75
CA ILE A 217 -3.18 24.69 -26.59
C ILE A 217 -3.95 25.98 -26.76
N LYS A 218 -3.64 26.96 -25.92
CA LYS A 218 -4.02 28.37 -26.09
C LYS A 218 -2.83 29.27 -25.90
N ILE A 219 -2.78 30.36 -26.69
CA ILE A 219 -1.75 31.39 -26.59
C ILE A 219 -2.40 32.70 -26.20
N ILE A 220 -1.80 33.41 -25.27
CA ILE A 220 -2.19 34.75 -24.87
C ILE A 220 -0.96 35.66 -25.09
N GLN A 221 -1.12 36.71 -25.92
CA GLN A 221 -0.06 37.65 -26.25
C GLN A 221 -0.29 39.00 -25.58
N GLY A 222 0.79 39.67 -25.20
CA GLY A 222 0.75 41.02 -24.64
C GLY A 222 0.28 41.09 -23.19
N VAL A 223 0.56 40.07 -22.34
CA VAL A 223 0.15 40.04 -20.93
C VAL A 223 1.11 40.89 -20.05
N ASP A 224 0.56 41.49 -19.01
CA ASP A 224 1.35 42.13 -17.94
C ASP A 224 1.32 41.27 -16.67
N LEU A 225 2.44 40.61 -16.37
CA LEU A 225 2.61 39.76 -15.21
C LEU A 225 3.11 40.47 -13.94
N SER A 226 3.19 41.78 -13.97
CA SER A 226 3.55 42.60 -12.78
C SER A 226 2.37 42.74 -11.80
N ILE A 227 1.17 42.48 -12.24
CA ILE A 227 -0.08 42.61 -11.50
C ILE A 227 -0.16 41.59 -10.37
N LYS A 228 -0.63 42.03 -9.22
CA LYS A 228 -0.85 41.12 -8.07
C LYS A 228 -2.13 40.31 -8.25
N THR A 229 -2.07 39.04 -7.84
CA THR A 229 -3.25 38.15 -7.81
C THR A 229 -4.39 38.79 -7.01
N PRO A 230 -5.63 38.80 -7.50
CA PRO A 230 -6.79 39.27 -6.76
C PRO A 230 -6.94 38.63 -5.40
N PHE A 231 -7.35 39.40 -4.39
CA PHE A 231 -7.43 38.93 -3.00
C PHE A 231 -8.32 37.70 -2.85
N TRP A 232 -9.45 37.64 -3.54
CA TRP A 232 -10.39 36.52 -3.45
C TRP A 232 -9.80 35.18 -3.94
N ILE A 233 -8.96 35.20 -5.00
CA ILE A 233 -8.23 33.98 -5.45
C ILE A 233 -7.21 33.58 -4.40
N ARG A 234 -6.40 34.54 -3.92
CA ARG A 234 -5.39 34.25 -2.88
C ARG A 234 -6.01 33.64 -1.62
N GLU A 235 -7.18 34.12 -1.19
CA GLU A 235 -7.86 33.57 -0.02
C GLU A 235 -8.43 32.16 -0.27
N LYS A 236 -9.02 31.88 -1.44
CA LYS A 236 -9.49 30.54 -1.79
C LYS A 236 -8.32 29.53 -1.81
N LEU A 237 -7.20 29.91 -2.44
CA LEU A 237 -5.98 29.08 -2.46
C LEU A 237 -5.42 28.88 -1.04
N ARG A 238 -5.30 29.96 -0.26
CA ARG A 238 -4.81 29.92 1.11
C ARG A 238 -5.66 28.97 1.98
N LYS A 239 -6.97 29.04 1.88
CA LYS A 239 -7.91 28.15 2.59
C LYS A 239 -7.75 26.70 2.14
N SER A 240 -7.41 26.46 0.89
CA SER A 240 -7.10 25.12 0.36
C SER A 240 -5.65 24.67 0.62
N HIS A 241 -4.91 25.40 1.49
CA HIS A 241 -3.51 25.14 1.83
C HIS A 241 -2.54 25.26 0.64
N ILE A 242 -2.84 26.11 -0.33
CA ILE A 242 -1.94 26.47 -1.43
C ILE A 242 -1.38 27.87 -1.20
N LEU A 243 -0.04 28.00 -1.32
CA LEU A 243 0.63 29.29 -1.21
C LEU A 243 0.54 30.02 -2.55
N SER A 244 0.14 31.29 -2.49
CA SER A 244 0.16 32.19 -3.65
C SER A 244 1.60 32.52 -4.04
N THR A 245 1.89 32.50 -5.33
CA THR A 245 3.22 32.78 -5.90
C THR A 245 3.16 33.97 -6.86
N ASP A 246 2.58 33.75 -8.04
CA ASP A 246 2.38 34.75 -9.08
C ASP A 246 0.97 34.62 -9.64
N ILE A 247 0.50 35.64 -10.37
CA ILE A 247 -0.90 35.68 -10.82
C ILE A 247 -1.26 34.52 -11.74
N VAL A 248 -0.37 34.11 -12.62
CA VAL A 248 -0.66 33.04 -13.60
C VAL A 248 -0.74 31.70 -12.89
N SER A 249 0.27 31.39 -12.06
CA SER A 249 0.28 30.16 -11.24
C SER A 249 -0.93 30.09 -10.31
N ASP A 250 -1.32 31.22 -9.70
CA ASP A 250 -2.47 31.29 -8.80
C ASP A 250 -3.79 31.05 -9.55
N VAL A 251 -3.97 31.62 -10.74
CA VAL A 251 -5.15 31.38 -11.58
C VAL A 251 -5.21 29.91 -12.04
N ILE A 252 -4.09 29.33 -12.43
CA ILE A 252 -4.02 27.91 -12.79
C ILE A 252 -4.38 27.05 -11.60
N ASN A 253 -3.80 27.28 -10.43
CA ASN A 253 -4.10 26.52 -9.21
C ASN A 253 -5.57 26.67 -8.79
N TYR A 254 -6.14 27.85 -8.90
CA TYR A 254 -7.54 28.11 -8.60
C TYR A 254 -8.46 27.28 -9.51
N VAL A 255 -8.27 27.35 -10.82
CA VAL A 255 -9.12 26.62 -11.77
C VAL A 255 -8.87 25.10 -11.69
N SER A 256 -7.64 24.69 -11.46
CA SER A 256 -7.30 23.29 -11.24
C SER A 256 -7.99 22.70 -10.02
N LEU A 257 -8.07 23.44 -8.89
CA LEU A 257 -8.85 23.03 -7.71
C LEU A 257 -10.35 23.04 -7.97
N GLU A 258 -10.83 23.96 -8.79
CA GLU A 258 -12.25 24.06 -9.09
C GLU A 258 -12.74 22.93 -9.97
N LEU A 259 -12.01 22.61 -11.06
CA LEU A 259 -12.40 21.66 -12.08
C LEU A 259 -11.70 20.30 -12.01
N GLY A 260 -10.67 20.17 -11.17
CA GLY A 260 -9.91 18.93 -11.06
C GLY A 260 -9.00 18.63 -12.25
N GLN A 261 -8.61 19.65 -13.03
CA GLN A 261 -7.83 19.45 -14.26
C GLN A 261 -6.44 20.12 -14.16
N SER A 262 -5.43 19.43 -14.69
CA SER A 262 -4.05 19.92 -14.72
C SER A 262 -3.77 20.70 -16.01
N ILE A 263 -3.29 21.94 -15.83
CA ILE A 263 -2.88 22.85 -16.93
C ILE A 263 -1.44 23.28 -16.67
N HIS A 264 -0.64 23.28 -17.71
CA HIS A 264 0.74 23.77 -17.67
C HIS A 264 0.90 25.06 -18.47
N VAL A 265 1.85 25.87 -18.04
CA VAL A 265 2.12 27.18 -18.66
C VAL A 265 3.61 27.33 -18.92
N PHE A 266 3.95 27.88 -20.08
CA PHE A 266 5.32 28.18 -20.48
C PHE A 266 5.42 29.56 -21.11
N ASP A 267 6.64 30.09 -21.09
CA ASP A 267 7.00 31.30 -21.81
C ASP A 267 7.10 30.99 -23.32
N MET A 268 6.17 31.50 -24.10
CA MET A 268 6.10 31.22 -25.52
C MET A 268 7.33 31.73 -26.29
N ASP A 269 7.90 32.85 -25.88
CA ASP A 269 9.04 33.49 -26.56
C ASP A 269 10.31 32.65 -26.45
N LYS A 270 10.34 31.68 -25.50
CA LYS A 270 11.44 30.75 -25.32
C LYS A 270 11.28 29.46 -26.12
N ILE A 271 10.12 29.22 -26.73
CA ILE A 271 9.86 28.03 -27.53
C ILE A 271 10.19 28.33 -28.99
N LYS A 272 11.30 27.77 -29.49
CA LYS A 272 11.75 27.94 -30.87
C LYS A 272 10.82 27.20 -31.84
N ASN A 273 10.60 27.77 -33.03
CA ASN A 273 9.90 27.17 -34.19
C ASN A 273 8.44 26.76 -33.95
N PHE A 274 7.86 27.00 -32.79
CA PHE A 274 6.47 26.66 -32.41
C PHE A 274 6.04 25.20 -32.73
N ASN A 275 7.02 24.30 -32.85
CA ASN A 275 6.78 22.88 -33.06
C ASN A 275 6.84 22.16 -31.70
N ILE A 276 5.73 21.57 -31.30
CA ILE A 276 5.67 20.83 -30.03
C ILE A 276 5.31 19.39 -30.35
N THR A 277 6.12 18.49 -29.78
CA THR A 277 5.93 17.06 -29.91
C THR A 277 5.69 16.42 -28.56
N VAL A 278 4.66 15.58 -28.47
CA VAL A 278 4.47 14.68 -27.32
C VAL A 278 4.95 13.30 -27.76
N ARG A 279 6.04 12.84 -27.13
CA ARG A 279 6.73 11.61 -27.50
C ARG A 279 7.32 10.89 -26.30
N LEU A 280 7.87 9.71 -26.52
CA LEU A 280 8.74 9.05 -25.56
C LEU A 280 10.15 9.67 -25.60
N SER A 281 10.81 9.71 -24.46
CA SER A 281 12.20 10.17 -24.33
C SER A 281 13.15 9.23 -25.07
N ARG A 282 14.19 9.80 -25.68
CA ARG A 282 15.30 9.09 -26.29
C ARG A 282 16.33 8.70 -25.22
N LYS A 283 17.28 7.87 -25.59
CA LYS A 283 18.42 7.57 -24.70
C LYS A 283 19.27 8.82 -24.49
N TYR A 284 19.76 9.01 -23.26
CA TYR A 284 20.68 10.11 -22.87
C TYR A 284 20.09 11.53 -22.92
N GLU A 285 18.78 11.70 -23.02
CA GLU A 285 18.16 13.02 -22.92
C GLU A 285 18.20 13.55 -21.49
N LYS A 286 18.37 14.85 -21.34
CA LYS A 286 18.41 15.56 -20.05
C LYS A 286 17.38 16.68 -20.01
N ILE A 287 16.81 16.92 -18.82
CA ILE A 287 15.96 18.08 -18.57
C ILE A 287 16.62 18.98 -17.56
N GLN A 288 16.65 20.29 -17.81
CA GLN A 288 17.19 21.28 -16.90
C GLN A 288 16.15 21.68 -15.87
N LEU A 289 16.34 21.31 -14.60
CA LEU A 289 15.42 21.66 -13.50
C LEU A 289 15.77 22.96 -12.80
N LYS A 290 17.08 23.30 -12.75
CA LYS A 290 17.63 24.57 -12.23
C LYS A 290 18.87 24.95 -13.03
N LYS A 291 19.27 26.22 -12.97
CA LYS A 291 20.38 26.78 -13.74
C LYS A 291 21.60 25.86 -13.90
N ASN A 292 21.96 25.10 -12.88
CA ASN A 292 23.12 24.19 -12.87
C ASN A 292 22.74 22.73 -12.55
N PHE A 293 21.46 22.38 -12.64
CA PHE A 293 21.02 21.03 -12.32
C PHE A 293 20.25 20.40 -13.48
N PHE A 294 20.88 19.40 -14.09
CA PHE A 294 20.32 18.60 -15.17
C PHE A 294 19.94 17.23 -14.62
N LEU A 295 18.75 16.80 -14.96
CA LEU A 295 18.24 15.48 -14.62
C LEU A 295 18.25 14.58 -15.86
N ASP A 296 18.90 13.40 -15.75
CA ASP A 296 18.88 12.39 -16.78
C ASP A 296 17.46 11.80 -16.90
N VAL A 297 16.94 11.78 -18.13
CA VAL A 297 15.61 11.27 -18.40
C VAL A 297 15.70 9.79 -18.71
N PHE A 298 14.98 8.96 -17.92
CA PHE A 298 14.92 7.53 -18.17
C PHE A 298 14.27 7.26 -19.53
N PRO A 299 14.80 6.30 -20.31
CA PRO A 299 14.21 5.90 -21.58
C PRO A 299 12.72 5.54 -21.44
N ASN A 300 11.96 5.81 -22.48
CA ASN A 300 10.51 5.58 -22.52
C ASN A 300 9.70 6.37 -21.47
N THR A 301 10.21 7.52 -21.05
CA THR A 301 9.43 8.49 -20.27
C THR A 301 8.69 9.43 -21.23
N THR A 302 7.43 9.71 -20.99
CA THR A 302 6.68 10.66 -21.83
C THR A 302 7.15 12.08 -21.61
N VAL A 303 7.49 12.76 -22.71
CA VAL A 303 7.99 14.14 -22.71
C VAL A 303 7.17 15.02 -23.64
N ILE A 304 6.99 16.26 -23.22
CA ILE A 304 6.60 17.37 -24.08
C ILE A 304 7.92 18.05 -24.48
N ALA A 305 8.22 18.10 -25.77
CA ALA A 305 9.48 18.59 -26.28
C ALA A 305 9.27 19.50 -27.49
N ASN A 306 10.20 20.41 -27.73
CA ASN A 306 10.41 21.03 -29.02
C ASN A 306 11.46 20.23 -29.82
N GLU A 307 11.97 20.80 -30.90
CA GLU A 307 12.96 20.11 -31.74
C GLU A 307 14.27 19.78 -31.02
N SER A 308 14.74 20.67 -30.13
CA SER A 308 16.03 20.57 -29.46
C SER A 308 15.98 20.16 -27.99
N ASP A 309 14.93 20.50 -27.28
CA ASP A 309 14.90 20.45 -25.82
C ASP A 309 13.61 19.79 -25.27
N ILE A 310 13.72 19.18 -24.09
CA ILE A 310 12.58 18.74 -23.33
C ILE A 310 12.01 19.93 -22.55
N ILE A 311 10.73 20.26 -22.81
CA ILE A 311 10.00 21.32 -22.13
C ILE A 311 9.46 20.81 -20.79
N SER A 312 8.92 19.59 -20.81
CA SER A 312 8.32 19.00 -19.59
C SER A 312 8.31 17.47 -19.67
N LEU A 313 8.41 16.82 -18.51
CA LEU A 313 8.13 15.39 -18.37
C LEU A 313 6.63 15.23 -18.11
N GLY A 314 5.89 14.76 -19.11
CA GLY A 314 4.46 14.49 -19.06
C GLY A 314 3.59 15.65 -18.55
N GLY A 315 4.02 16.90 -18.67
CA GLY A 315 3.30 18.07 -18.16
C GLY A 315 3.41 18.28 -16.64
N TYR A 316 4.23 17.49 -15.93
CA TYR A 316 4.33 17.55 -14.46
C TYR A 316 5.64 18.15 -13.95
N ILE A 317 6.77 17.79 -14.55
CA ILE A 317 8.08 18.34 -14.19
C ILE A 317 8.53 19.23 -15.33
N HIS A 318 8.69 20.51 -15.05
CA HIS A 318 8.97 21.53 -16.06
C HIS A 318 10.44 21.93 -16.08
N SER A 319 10.95 22.18 -17.26
CA SER A 319 12.29 22.75 -17.45
C SER A 319 12.30 24.23 -17.06
N GLU A 320 13.27 24.65 -16.23
CA GLU A 320 13.46 26.05 -15.83
C GLU A 320 13.61 26.99 -17.04
N LYS A 321 14.22 26.48 -18.11
CA LYS A 321 14.46 27.25 -19.35
C LYS A 321 13.16 27.86 -19.92
N PHE A 322 12.03 27.17 -19.79
CA PHE A 322 10.76 27.56 -20.39
C PHE A 322 9.75 28.15 -19.39
N LEU A 323 10.13 28.23 -18.11
CA LEU A 323 9.25 28.82 -17.10
C LEU A 323 9.00 30.30 -17.37
N ILE A 324 7.80 30.73 -16.95
CA ILE A 324 7.39 32.13 -17.01
C ILE A 324 8.19 32.97 -16.01
N SER A 325 8.34 34.24 -16.30
CA SER A 325 8.98 35.23 -15.47
C SER A 325 8.18 36.53 -15.49
N LYS A 326 8.49 37.50 -14.64
CA LYS A 326 7.82 38.83 -14.65
C LYS A 326 8.01 39.59 -15.97
N LYS A 327 9.00 39.20 -16.78
CA LYS A 327 9.28 39.81 -18.10
C LYS A 327 8.54 39.14 -19.25
N THR A 328 7.90 37.99 -19.01
CA THR A 328 7.18 37.23 -20.04
C THR A 328 5.96 38.02 -20.52
N LYS A 329 5.84 38.22 -21.81
CA LYS A 329 4.71 38.90 -22.47
C LYS A 329 3.77 37.93 -23.20
N ASN A 330 4.25 36.78 -23.61
CA ASN A 330 3.50 35.83 -24.37
C ASN A 330 3.43 34.47 -23.62
N LEU A 331 2.22 34.01 -23.35
CA LEU A 331 1.97 32.78 -22.61
C LEU A 331 1.53 31.66 -23.54
N TYR A 332 2.14 30.50 -23.34
CA TYR A 332 1.70 29.24 -23.87
C TYR A 332 0.98 28.46 -22.76
N LEU A 333 -0.30 28.17 -22.93
CA LEU A 333 -1.11 27.36 -22.03
C LEU A 333 -1.39 26.01 -22.68
N GLY A 334 -1.13 24.91 -21.98
CA GLY A 334 -1.31 23.57 -22.49
C GLY A 334 -2.12 22.68 -21.54
N ALA A 335 -3.02 21.88 -22.08
CA ALA A 335 -3.76 20.85 -21.38
C ALA A 335 -3.56 19.51 -22.10
N ALA A 336 -2.93 18.57 -21.42
CA ALA A 336 -2.65 17.22 -21.94
C ALA A 336 -3.52 16.19 -21.26
N VAL A 337 -4.08 15.29 -22.05
CA VAL A 337 -4.83 14.13 -21.55
C VAL A 337 -3.96 12.89 -21.71
N PHE A 338 -3.21 12.56 -20.67
CA PHE A 338 -2.32 11.41 -20.62
C PHE A 338 -3.04 10.14 -20.16
N HIS A 339 -2.54 8.99 -20.62
CA HIS A 339 -2.96 7.71 -20.09
C HIS A 339 -2.39 7.50 -18.65
N ASN A 340 -3.11 6.77 -17.77
CA ASN A 340 -2.70 6.55 -16.38
C ASN A 340 -1.28 5.99 -16.25
N SER A 341 -0.88 5.05 -17.11
CA SER A 341 0.46 4.47 -17.10
C SER A 341 1.58 5.50 -17.25
N VAL A 342 1.35 6.60 -17.96
CA VAL A 342 2.32 7.69 -18.13
C VAL A 342 2.56 8.40 -16.81
N VAL A 343 1.46 8.71 -16.12
CA VAL A 343 1.49 9.37 -14.81
C VAL A 343 2.20 8.51 -13.79
N ASP A 344 1.89 7.21 -13.74
CA ASP A 344 2.50 6.26 -12.83
C ASP A 344 4.00 6.10 -13.07
N ILE A 345 4.45 6.06 -14.32
CA ILE A 345 5.88 6.01 -14.67
C ILE A 345 6.62 7.24 -14.15
N ILE A 346 6.05 8.43 -14.36
CA ILE A 346 6.67 9.69 -13.91
C ILE A 346 6.71 9.75 -12.39
N LYS A 347 5.63 9.41 -11.73
CA LYS A 347 5.54 9.37 -10.27
C LYS A 347 6.56 8.41 -9.67
N ASN A 348 6.65 7.19 -10.17
CA ASN A 348 7.54 6.17 -9.62
C ASN A 348 9.04 6.46 -9.86
N LYS A 349 9.38 6.98 -11.03
CA LYS A 349 10.78 7.23 -11.40
C LYS A 349 11.33 8.56 -10.88
N TYR A 350 10.46 9.58 -10.73
CA TYR A 350 10.89 10.95 -10.42
C TYR A 350 10.30 11.51 -9.13
N ASN A 351 9.85 10.67 -8.21
CA ASN A 351 9.19 11.05 -6.95
C ASN A 351 9.94 12.12 -6.14
N LYS A 352 11.29 12.11 -6.16
CA LYS A 352 12.13 13.08 -5.44
C LYS A 352 12.09 14.50 -6.00
N TYR A 353 11.63 14.70 -7.22
CA TYR A 353 11.64 15.98 -7.95
C TYR A 353 10.27 16.61 -8.05
N TYR A 354 9.34 16.09 -7.29
CA TYR A 354 7.97 16.52 -7.27
C TYR A 354 7.78 17.73 -6.38
N PHE A 355 7.37 18.85 -6.97
CA PHE A 355 7.13 20.10 -6.25
C PHE A 355 5.65 20.51 -6.16
N SER A 356 4.73 19.75 -6.70
CA SER A 356 3.31 20.11 -6.71
C SER A 356 2.43 19.01 -6.12
N TYR A 357 1.28 19.44 -5.65
CA TYR A 357 0.30 18.67 -4.88
C TYR A 357 -0.03 17.29 -5.45
N ASP A 358 -0.03 16.27 -4.62
CA ASP A 358 -0.34 14.85 -4.92
C ASP A 358 -1.68 14.60 -5.64
N ASN A 359 -2.56 15.58 -5.66
CA ASN A 359 -3.91 15.45 -6.18
C ASN A 359 -4.04 15.55 -7.72
N TYR A 360 -2.99 16.05 -8.40
CA TYR A 360 -3.07 16.30 -9.86
C TYR A 360 -2.61 15.15 -10.75
N TYR A 361 -2.24 13.99 -10.15
CA TYR A 361 -1.64 12.87 -10.87
C TYR A 361 -2.62 11.81 -11.32
N ARG A 362 -3.89 12.17 -11.42
CA ARG A 362 -4.91 11.25 -11.89
C ARG A 362 -5.37 11.67 -13.29
N ARG A 363 -5.99 10.76 -14.00
CA ARG A 363 -6.41 10.96 -15.38
C ARG A 363 -7.24 12.21 -15.54
N CYS A 364 -6.85 13.11 -16.45
CA CYS A 364 -7.63 14.26 -16.86
C CYS A 364 -8.72 13.84 -17.86
N GLU A 365 -9.83 14.57 -17.82
CA GLU A 365 -10.95 14.39 -18.75
C GLU A 365 -10.88 15.43 -19.87
N GLU A 366 -11.20 15.03 -21.09
CA GLU A 366 -10.97 15.86 -22.30
C GLU A 366 -11.80 17.16 -22.30
N LYS A 367 -13.12 17.06 -22.06
CA LYS A 367 -14.01 18.22 -22.07
C LYS A 367 -13.73 19.17 -20.90
N LEU A 368 -13.46 18.63 -19.70
CA LEU A 368 -13.12 19.47 -18.55
C LEU A 368 -11.74 20.13 -18.69
N SER A 369 -10.78 19.45 -19.33
CA SER A 369 -9.47 20.03 -19.63
C SER A 369 -9.59 21.22 -20.58
N LEU A 370 -10.45 21.12 -21.60
CA LEU A 370 -10.74 22.24 -22.50
C LEU A 370 -11.43 23.39 -21.77
N LEU A 371 -12.45 23.10 -20.95
CA LEU A 371 -13.14 24.09 -20.11
C LEU A 371 -12.17 24.80 -19.15
N ALA A 372 -11.26 24.07 -18.52
CA ALA A 372 -10.25 24.63 -17.63
C ALA A 372 -9.33 25.58 -18.39
N LEU A 373 -8.86 25.19 -19.56
CA LEU A 373 -8.03 26.01 -20.43
C LEU A 373 -8.74 27.30 -20.85
N GLU A 374 -10.02 27.22 -21.17
CA GLU A 374 -10.87 28.38 -21.51
C GLU A 374 -11.00 29.31 -20.32
N LYS A 375 -11.39 28.81 -19.17
CA LYS A 375 -11.56 29.61 -17.96
C LYS A 375 -10.27 30.31 -17.54
N ILE A 376 -9.14 29.59 -17.58
CA ILE A 376 -7.82 30.18 -17.28
C ILE A 376 -7.50 31.31 -18.25
N SER A 377 -7.71 31.10 -19.55
CA SER A 377 -7.40 32.10 -20.54
C SER A 377 -8.23 33.36 -20.39
N ILE A 378 -9.52 33.25 -20.05
CA ILE A 378 -10.41 34.38 -19.77
C ILE A 378 -9.97 35.12 -18.50
N LEU A 379 -9.68 34.40 -17.42
CA LEU A 379 -9.24 35.03 -16.17
C LEU A 379 -7.91 35.75 -16.34
N ILE A 380 -6.94 35.17 -17.04
CA ILE A 380 -5.65 35.82 -17.34
C ILE A 380 -5.89 37.06 -18.18
N LYS A 381 -6.69 36.99 -19.25
CA LYS A 381 -7.05 38.16 -20.07
C LYS A 381 -7.67 39.26 -19.24
N ASN A 382 -8.61 38.94 -18.35
CA ASN A 382 -9.30 39.93 -17.51
C ASN A 382 -8.39 40.58 -16.48
N PHE A 383 -7.40 39.87 -15.94
CA PHE A 383 -6.51 40.43 -14.92
C PHE A 383 -5.22 41.04 -15.47
N CYS A 384 -4.63 40.38 -16.45
CA CYS A 384 -3.32 40.74 -17.00
C CYS A 384 -3.38 41.43 -18.37
N GLY A 385 -4.58 41.60 -18.94
CA GLY A 385 -4.74 42.05 -20.31
C GLY A 385 -4.30 40.98 -21.34
N GLY A 386 -3.99 41.47 -22.54
CA GLY A 386 -3.56 40.65 -23.64
C GLY A 386 -4.69 40.09 -24.49
N GLU A 387 -4.31 39.47 -25.61
CA GLU A 387 -5.24 38.92 -26.58
C GLU A 387 -5.05 37.40 -26.72
N ILE A 388 -6.14 36.66 -26.73
CA ILE A 388 -6.16 35.23 -27.02
C ILE A 388 -6.11 35.05 -28.52
N ARG A 389 -4.98 34.66 -29.11
CA ARG A 389 -4.79 34.62 -30.56
C ARG A 389 -4.80 33.24 -31.19
N TYR A 390 -4.65 32.17 -30.44
CA TYR A 390 -4.56 30.83 -31.02
C TYR A 390 -5.24 29.76 -30.19
N VAL A 391 -5.97 28.90 -30.89
CA VAL A 391 -6.56 27.71 -30.28
C VAL A 391 -6.32 26.55 -31.23
N ASN A 392 -5.50 25.58 -30.84
CA ASN A 392 -5.35 24.32 -31.56
C ASN A 392 -5.96 23.19 -30.73
N TYR A 393 -6.80 22.44 -31.34
CA TYR A 393 -7.34 21.19 -30.79
C TYR A 393 -6.83 20.05 -31.68
N SER A 394 -6.13 19.10 -31.05
CA SER A 394 -6.02 17.78 -31.68
C SER A 394 -7.46 17.24 -31.81
N GLN A 395 -7.78 16.56 -32.92
CA GLN A 395 -9.12 16.09 -33.19
C GLN A 395 -9.78 15.48 -31.94
N LEU A 396 -10.94 16.05 -31.56
CA LEU A 396 -11.77 15.52 -30.49
C LEU A 396 -12.29 14.13 -30.86
N ASN A 397 -11.52 13.11 -30.61
CA ASN A 397 -12.06 11.76 -30.54
C ASN A 397 -12.70 11.64 -29.15
N VAL A 398 -13.92 12.13 -29.04
CA VAL A 398 -14.69 11.91 -27.79
C VAL A 398 -14.84 10.41 -27.64
N ASN A 399 -14.10 9.84 -26.72
CA ASN A 399 -14.36 8.47 -26.29
C ASN A 399 -15.78 8.43 -25.77
N VAL A 400 -16.72 8.00 -26.60
CA VAL A 400 -18.08 7.73 -26.19
C VAL A 400 -17.98 6.59 -25.18
N ASN A 401 -18.36 6.85 -23.94
CA ASN A 401 -18.37 5.83 -22.90
C ASN A 401 -19.20 4.65 -23.39
N LYS A 402 -18.65 3.44 -23.25
CA LYS A 402 -19.29 2.23 -23.74
C LYS A 402 -20.65 2.06 -23.08
N GLU A 403 -21.63 1.61 -23.87
CA GLU A 403 -22.95 1.24 -23.37
C GLU A 403 -22.86 0.06 -22.40
N ILE A 404 -23.59 0.17 -21.30
CA ILE A 404 -23.66 -0.88 -20.28
C ILE A 404 -25.13 -1.33 -20.16
N TYR A 405 -25.34 -2.63 -20.21
CA TYR A 405 -26.66 -3.22 -20.02
C TYR A 405 -26.84 -3.64 -18.56
N LEU A 406 -27.91 -3.14 -17.92
CA LEU A 406 -28.21 -3.38 -16.52
C LEU A 406 -29.64 -3.92 -16.39
N SER A 407 -29.80 -5.16 -15.89
CA SER A 407 -31.12 -5.73 -15.64
C SER A 407 -31.62 -5.41 -14.22
N TYR A 408 -32.91 -5.12 -14.09
CA TYR A 408 -33.54 -4.88 -12.79
C TYR A 408 -33.40 -6.09 -11.86
N LYS A 409 -33.50 -7.32 -12.39
CA LYS A 409 -33.28 -8.56 -11.61
C LYS A 409 -31.86 -8.61 -11.02
N LYS A 410 -30.83 -8.17 -11.77
CA LYS A 410 -29.45 -8.12 -11.29
C LYS A 410 -29.29 -7.11 -10.17
N ILE A 411 -29.87 -5.91 -10.30
CA ILE A 411 -29.84 -4.88 -9.24
C ILE A 411 -30.42 -5.47 -7.96
N ASN A 412 -31.65 -6.01 -8.01
CA ASN A 412 -32.32 -6.55 -6.83
C ASN A 412 -31.58 -7.75 -6.22
N LYS A 413 -30.99 -8.63 -7.05
CA LYS A 413 -30.19 -9.77 -6.58
C LYS A 413 -28.91 -9.32 -5.86
N VAL A 414 -28.20 -8.34 -6.38
CA VAL A 414 -26.96 -7.83 -5.79
C VAL A 414 -27.24 -7.07 -4.50
N LEU A 415 -28.28 -6.24 -4.48
CA LEU A 415 -28.62 -5.43 -3.32
C LEU A 415 -29.44 -6.18 -2.24
N GLY A 416 -30.02 -7.32 -2.58
CA GLY A 416 -30.89 -8.10 -1.69
C GLY A 416 -32.22 -7.41 -1.35
N ILE A 417 -32.56 -6.31 -2.01
CA ILE A 417 -33.78 -5.54 -1.81
C ILE A 417 -34.42 -5.20 -3.16
N PHE A 418 -35.73 -4.91 -3.14
CA PHE A 418 -36.46 -4.41 -4.30
C PHE A 418 -36.41 -2.88 -4.31
N ILE A 419 -35.90 -2.32 -5.40
CA ILE A 419 -35.92 -0.87 -5.63
C ILE A 419 -36.83 -0.58 -6.84
N ASN A 420 -37.72 0.40 -6.70
CA ASN A 420 -38.63 0.82 -7.75
C ASN A 420 -37.87 1.33 -8.99
N LYS A 421 -38.30 0.91 -10.17
CA LYS A 421 -37.70 1.30 -11.45
C LYS A 421 -37.59 2.81 -11.62
N PHE A 422 -38.64 3.55 -11.27
CA PHE A 422 -38.66 5.02 -11.40
C PHE A 422 -37.59 5.66 -10.52
N LEU A 423 -37.36 5.12 -9.32
CA LEU A 423 -36.34 5.62 -8.41
C LEU A 423 -34.94 5.39 -8.96
N ILE A 424 -34.70 4.17 -9.50
CA ILE A 424 -33.42 3.83 -10.15
C ILE A 424 -33.12 4.79 -11.32
N ILE A 425 -34.09 4.97 -12.23
CA ILE A 425 -33.92 5.85 -13.38
C ILE A 425 -33.72 7.30 -12.94
N ASN A 426 -34.45 7.75 -11.89
CA ASN A 426 -34.32 9.10 -11.38
C ASN A 426 -32.93 9.36 -10.77
N ILE A 427 -32.40 8.42 -9.97
CA ILE A 427 -31.07 8.50 -9.40
C ILE A 427 -30.03 8.61 -10.55
N LEU A 428 -30.10 7.71 -11.53
CA LEU A 428 -29.15 7.69 -12.64
C LEU A 428 -29.22 8.98 -13.47
N LYS A 429 -30.42 9.48 -13.78
CA LYS A 429 -30.58 10.75 -14.50
C LYS A 429 -30.01 11.94 -13.75
N LYS A 430 -30.22 12.01 -12.42
CA LYS A 430 -29.61 13.05 -11.59
C LYS A 430 -28.09 13.01 -11.57
N LEU A 431 -27.52 11.81 -11.69
CA LEU A 431 -26.07 11.59 -11.82
C LEU A 431 -25.56 11.82 -13.25
N GLU A 432 -26.38 12.41 -14.12
CA GLU A 432 -26.07 12.72 -15.51
C GLU A 432 -25.85 11.47 -16.40
N TYR A 433 -26.32 10.29 -15.99
CA TYR A 433 -26.35 9.12 -16.88
C TYR A 433 -27.42 9.28 -17.96
N CYS A 434 -27.10 8.95 -19.20
CA CYS A 434 -28.10 8.78 -20.23
C CYS A 434 -28.69 7.37 -20.15
N VAL A 435 -29.98 7.28 -19.89
CA VAL A 435 -30.68 6.01 -19.60
C VAL A 435 -31.79 5.79 -20.60
N MET A 436 -31.76 4.62 -21.25
CA MET A 436 -32.84 4.14 -22.12
C MET A 436 -33.46 2.89 -21.48
N ASP A 437 -34.76 2.97 -21.15
CA ASP A 437 -35.48 1.82 -20.56
C ASP A 437 -35.95 0.88 -21.67
N LYS A 438 -35.58 -0.39 -21.60
CA LYS A 438 -36.03 -1.48 -22.46
C LYS A 438 -36.66 -2.55 -21.58
N LEU A 439 -37.99 -2.46 -21.36
CA LEU A 439 -38.84 -3.36 -20.59
C LEU A 439 -38.21 -4.16 -19.42
N SER A 440 -37.17 -4.96 -19.65
CA SER A 440 -36.51 -5.81 -18.65
C SER A 440 -35.08 -5.36 -18.30
N LYS A 441 -34.49 -4.48 -19.08
CA LYS A 441 -33.09 -4.03 -18.94
C LYS A 441 -32.99 -2.53 -19.24
N LEU A 442 -32.08 -1.88 -18.54
CA LEU A 442 -31.66 -0.52 -18.83
C LEU A 442 -30.42 -0.55 -19.74
N LYS A 443 -30.43 0.25 -20.78
CA LYS A 443 -29.26 0.60 -21.56
C LYS A 443 -28.75 1.93 -20.99
N VAL A 444 -27.57 1.92 -20.37
CA VAL A 444 -27.02 3.03 -19.61
C VAL A 444 -25.70 3.49 -20.23
N PHE A 445 -25.60 4.81 -20.45
CA PHE A 445 -24.35 5.45 -20.87
C PHE A 445 -23.84 6.30 -19.72
N PRO A 446 -22.66 5.99 -19.15
CA PRO A 446 -22.06 6.80 -18.11
C PRO A 446 -21.73 8.22 -18.60
N PRO A 447 -21.80 9.24 -17.74
CA PRO A 447 -21.39 10.58 -18.11
C PRO A 447 -19.88 10.61 -18.42
N TYR A 448 -19.47 11.55 -19.28
CA TYR A 448 -18.11 11.63 -19.83
C TYR A 448 -17.02 11.80 -18.74
N PHE A 449 -17.34 12.38 -17.59
CA PHE A 449 -16.41 12.57 -16.48
C PHE A 449 -16.25 11.33 -15.55
N ARG A 450 -17.13 10.32 -15.67
CA ARG A 450 -17.07 9.06 -14.92
C ARG A 450 -16.29 8.01 -15.71
N LEU A 451 -14.96 8.11 -15.64
CA LEU A 451 -14.04 7.21 -16.34
C LEU A 451 -13.86 5.85 -15.63
N ASP A 452 -14.38 5.74 -14.43
CA ASP A 452 -14.31 4.56 -13.55
C ASP A 452 -15.43 3.55 -13.83
N ILE A 453 -16.50 3.96 -14.50
CA ILE A 453 -17.66 3.10 -14.76
C ILE A 453 -17.39 2.21 -15.99
N LEU A 454 -17.11 0.95 -15.73
CA LEU A 454 -16.77 -0.04 -16.77
C LEU A 454 -17.77 -1.19 -16.87
N CYS A 455 -18.49 -1.50 -15.81
CA CYS A 455 -19.41 -2.63 -15.71
C CYS A 455 -20.72 -2.28 -14.98
N ALA A 456 -21.66 -3.22 -14.99
CA ALA A 456 -22.96 -3.04 -14.37
C ALA A 456 -22.88 -2.89 -12.84
N GLU A 457 -21.92 -3.52 -12.22
CA GLU A 457 -21.65 -3.46 -10.78
C GLU A 457 -21.28 -2.05 -10.32
N ASP A 458 -20.52 -1.31 -11.13
CA ASP A 458 -20.17 0.08 -10.84
C ASP A 458 -21.41 0.97 -10.80
N ILE A 459 -22.36 0.74 -11.71
CA ILE A 459 -23.63 1.48 -11.74
C ILE A 459 -24.50 1.10 -10.53
N ILE A 460 -24.53 -0.17 -10.13
CA ILE A 460 -25.25 -0.62 -8.93
C ILE A 460 -24.66 0.04 -7.67
N ALA A 461 -23.34 0.19 -7.60
CA ALA A 461 -22.68 0.90 -6.51
C ALA A 461 -23.11 2.38 -6.44
N ASP A 462 -23.27 3.05 -7.58
CA ASP A 462 -23.80 4.41 -7.61
C ASP A 462 -25.28 4.46 -7.18
N ILE A 463 -26.11 3.53 -7.62
CA ILE A 463 -27.52 3.47 -7.21
C ILE A 463 -27.64 3.35 -5.69
N ILE A 464 -26.87 2.43 -5.07
CA ILE A 464 -27.00 2.19 -3.61
C ILE A 464 -26.48 3.35 -2.77
N ARG A 465 -25.41 4.05 -3.20
CA ARG A 465 -24.88 5.22 -2.50
C ARG A 465 -25.95 6.32 -2.35
N PHE A 466 -26.76 6.55 -3.37
CA PHE A 466 -27.81 7.56 -3.36
C PHE A 466 -29.15 7.03 -2.84
N TYR A 467 -29.42 5.74 -2.95
CA TYR A 467 -30.56 5.12 -2.26
C TYR A 467 -30.35 5.19 -0.73
N GLY A 468 -29.12 4.95 -0.26
CA GLY A 468 -28.69 4.98 1.12
C GLY A 468 -28.55 3.59 1.73
N TYR A 469 -27.33 3.27 2.18
CA TYR A 469 -27.01 1.99 2.83
C TYR A 469 -27.86 1.71 4.07
N ASN A 470 -28.22 2.76 4.83
CA ASN A 470 -29.05 2.67 6.03
C ASN A 470 -30.50 2.20 5.77
N ARG A 471 -30.93 2.18 4.51
CA ARG A 471 -32.25 1.69 4.10
C ARG A 471 -32.27 0.20 3.78
N ILE A 472 -31.11 -0.46 3.86
CA ILE A 472 -31.01 -1.90 3.65
C ILE A 472 -31.19 -2.59 4.99
N PHE A 473 -32.24 -3.41 5.10
CA PHE A 473 -32.50 -4.18 6.29
C PHE A 473 -31.57 -5.38 6.42
N SER A 474 -31.06 -5.63 7.61
CA SER A 474 -30.35 -6.87 7.93
C SER A 474 -31.30 -8.05 7.80
N ARG A 475 -30.87 -9.09 7.13
CA ARG A 475 -31.58 -10.37 7.07
C ARG A 475 -30.75 -11.44 7.77
N PRO A 476 -31.35 -12.33 8.55
CA PRO A 476 -30.65 -13.49 9.06
C PRO A 476 -30.16 -14.34 7.90
N LEU A 477 -29.03 -14.98 8.08
CA LEU A 477 -28.54 -15.95 7.11
C LEU A 477 -29.52 -17.11 7.05
N GLU A 478 -30.02 -17.42 5.85
CA GLU A 478 -30.75 -18.64 5.63
C GLU A 478 -29.76 -19.80 5.79
N THR A 479 -30.02 -20.65 6.79
CA THR A 479 -29.23 -21.87 6.99
C THR A 479 -29.58 -22.84 5.86
N LEU A 480 -28.61 -23.01 4.95
CA LEU A 480 -28.72 -24.11 3.98
C LEU A 480 -28.64 -25.42 4.76
N SER A 481 -29.57 -26.32 4.52
CA SER A 481 -29.59 -27.67 5.11
C SER A 481 -28.39 -28.53 4.72
N ASP A 482 -27.71 -28.14 3.64
CA ASP A 482 -26.54 -28.87 3.15
C ASP A 482 -25.28 -28.34 3.84
N ILE A 483 -24.68 -29.20 4.67
CA ILE A 483 -23.38 -28.93 5.26
C ILE A 483 -22.34 -29.01 4.12
N PRO A 484 -21.64 -27.91 3.82
CA PRO A 484 -20.66 -27.95 2.75
C PRO A 484 -19.56 -28.96 3.06
N ILE A 485 -19.21 -29.79 2.09
CA ILE A 485 -18.10 -30.75 2.20
C ILE A 485 -16.83 -29.96 2.50
N ARG A 486 -16.27 -30.17 3.70
CA ARG A 486 -15.02 -29.52 4.09
C ARG A 486 -13.90 -29.95 3.15
N ASN A 487 -13.06 -29.02 2.78
CA ASN A 487 -11.86 -29.34 2.04
C ASN A 487 -10.91 -30.15 2.95
N TYR A 488 -10.58 -31.37 2.56
CA TYR A 488 -9.74 -32.31 3.32
C TYR A 488 -8.41 -31.68 3.80
N ILE A 489 -7.89 -30.67 3.09
CA ILE A 489 -6.65 -29.98 3.48
C ILE A 489 -6.82 -29.26 4.82
N PHE A 490 -7.99 -28.65 5.09
CA PHE A 490 -8.25 -28.00 6.38
C PHE A 490 -8.30 -29.02 7.52
N ASP A 491 -8.88 -30.20 7.29
CA ASP A 491 -8.91 -31.25 8.29
C ASP A 491 -7.49 -31.76 8.60
N TYR A 492 -6.64 -31.87 7.57
CA TYR A 492 -5.23 -32.21 7.76
C TYR A 492 -4.50 -31.19 8.61
N ILE A 493 -4.61 -29.92 8.25
CA ILE A 493 -3.95 -28.83 9.01
C ILE A 493 -4.43 -28.84 10.45
N SER A 494 -5.74 -28.97 10.67
CA SER A 494 -6.31 -28.96 12.02
C SER A 494 -5.79 -30.13 12.86
N LYS A 495 -5.74 -31.34 12.32
CA LYS A 495 -5.22 -32.53 13.02
C LYS A 495 -3.72 -32.40 13.32
N ILE A 496 -2.94 -31.86 12.37
CA ILE A 496 -1.51 -31.60 12.56
C ILE A 496 -1.28 -30.62 13.69
N LYS A 497 -2.02 -29.49 13.65
CA LYS A 497 -1.91 -28.47 14.69
C LYS A 497 -2.26 -29.01 16.07
N ASN A 498 -3.38 -29.73 16.18
CA ASN A 498 -3.81 -30.34 17.43
C ASN A 498 -2.74 -31.32 17.97
N PHE A 499 -2.17 -32.15 17.09
CA PHE A 499 -1.10 -33.07 17.49
C PHE A 499 0.11 -32.33 18.01
N LEU A 500 0.59 -31.30 17.29
CA LEU A 500 1.76 -30.54 17.72
C LEU A 500 1.49 -29.78 19.03
N CYS A 501 0.31 -29.20 19.21
CA CYS A 501 -0.08 -28.55 20.47
C CYS A 501 -0.12 -29.55 21.63
N MET A 502 -0.62 -30.78 21.43
CA MET A 502 -0.61 -31.84 22.43
C MET A 502 0.81 -32.28 22.81
N ASN A 503 1.79 -32.12 21.90
CA ASN A 503 3.20 -32.37 22.16
C ASN A 503 3.95 -31.11 22.61
N HIS A 504 3.24 -30.17 23.22
CA HIS A 504 3.78 -28.94 23.81
C HIS A 504 4.44 -27.97 22.82
N TYR A 505 4.10 -28.04 21.53
CA TYR A 505 4.52 -27.02 20.58
C TYR A 505 3.56 -25.82 20.63
N SER A 506 4.11 -24.62 20.62
CA SER A 506 3.34 -23.38 20.46
C SER A 506 3.29 -22.96 19.00
N GLU A 507 2.09 -22.69 18.50
CA GLU A 507 1.92 -22.15 17.14
C GLU A 507 2.39 -20.71 17.08
N VAL A 508 3.18 -20.39 16.05
CA VAL A 508 3.58 -19.03 15.73
C VAL A 508 3.16 -18.66 14.32
N ILE A 509 2.88 -17.38 14.10
CA ILE A 509 2.48 -16.85 12.80
C ILE A 509 3.47 -15.76 12.40
N ASN A 510 4.14 -15.95 11.27
CA ASN A 510 5.14 -15.04 10.76
C ASN A 510 4.74 -14.47 9.40
N TYR A 511 5.35 -13.33 9.05
CA TYR A 511 5.19 -12.74 7.73
C TYR A 511 5.66 -13.69 6.62
N SER A 512 4.94 -13.66 5.49
CA SER A 512 5.37 -14.36 4.28
C SER A 512 6.58 -13.72 3.60
N PHE A 513 7.05 -12.60 4.12
CA PHE A 513 8.21 -11.85 3.65
C PHE A 513 9.39 -12.04 4.60
N THR A 514 10.58 -12.11 4.05
CA THR A 514 11.81 -12.31 4.83
C THR A 514 13.01 -11.62 4.20
N ASP A 515 14.11 -11.51 4.95
CA ASP A 515 15.37 -10.99 4.45
C ASP A 515 16.04 -12.00 3.51
N LYS A 516 16.61 -11.49 2.43
CA LYS A 516 17.41 -12.26 1.49
C LYS A 516 18.62 -12.92 2.15
N LYS A 517 19.27 -12.25 3.11
CA LYS A 517 20.44 -12.80 3.81
C LYS A 517 20.07 -14.06 4.58
N ILE A 518 18.94 -14.05 5.27
CA ILE A 518 18.46 -15.22 6.03
C ILE A 518 18.06 -16.36 5.09
N GLN A 519 17.42 -16.05 3.95
CA GLN A 519 17.10 -17.07 2.96
C GLN A 519 18.34 -17.76 2.38
N ASN A 520 19.42 -17.00 2.19
CA ASN A 520 20.68 -17.52 1.64
C ASN A 520 21.37 -18.53 2.57
N LEU A 521 21.06 -18.54 3.87
CA LEU A 521 21.56 -19.55 4.82
C LEU A 521 21.03 -20.95 4.50
N PHE A 522 19.82 -21.02 3.91
CA PHE A 522 19.16 -22.30 3.60
C PHE A 522 19.08 -22.61 2.11
N PHE A 523 19.22 -21.59 1.24
CA PHE A 523 19.04 -21.73 -0.18
C PHE A 523 20.05 -20.89 -0.97
N GLN A 524 20.99 -21.52 -1.63
CA GLN A 524 21.90 -20.87 -2.60
C GLN A 524 21.14 -20.59 -3.90
N ASP A 525 20.18 -19.60 -3.93
CA ASP A 525 19.27 -19.71 -5.03
C ASP A 525 18.93 -18.42 -5.79
N ARG A 526 19.05 -18.48 -7.12
CA ARG A 526 18.49 -17.55 -8.09
C ARG A 526 16.94 -17.59 -8.16
N LYS A 527 16.29 -18.57 -7.51
CA LYS A 527 14.82 -18.79 -7.55
C LYS A 527 14.05 -18.07 -6.45
N VAL A 528 14.67 -17.18 -5.69
CA VAL A 528 13.98 -16.37 -4.70
C VAL A 528 13.17 -15.27 -5.38
N ILE A 529 11.92 -15.11 -4.95
CA ILE A 529 11.04 -14.05 -5.45
C ILE A 529 11.32 -12.79 -4.65
N ARG A 530 11.79 -11.74 -5.35
CA ARG A 530 12.01 -10.42 -4.74
C ARG A 530 10.78 -9.55 -4.89
N ILE A 531 10.50 -8.74 -3.87
CA ILE A 531 9.46 -7.72 -3.89
C ILE A 531 10.06 -6.44 -4.49
N ILE A 532 9.35 -5.82 -5.42
CA ILE A 532 9.82 -4.62 -6.12
C ILE A 532 9.89 -3.42 -5.18
N ASN A 533 8.88 -3.25 -4.32
CA ASN A 533 8.75 -2.15 -3.37
C ASN A 533 8.50 -2.68 -1.94
N PRO A 534 9.52 -3.30 -1.30
CA PRO A 534 9.34 -3.87 0.03
C PRO A 534 9.13 -2.77 1.08
N ILE A 535 8.34 -3.08 2.10
CA ILE A 535 8.09 -2.16 3.25
C ILE A 535 9.40 -1.84 3.97
N SER A 536 10.29 -2.84 4.11
CA SER A 536 11.63 -2.68 4.67
C SER A 536 12.63 -3.61 3.98
N LYS A 537 13.93 -3.37 4.17
CA LYS A 537 15.00 -4.23 3.65
C LYS A 537 14.90 -5.66 4.19
N ASP A 538 14.44 -5.83 5.41
CA ASP A 538 14.30 -7.11 6.09
C ASP A 538 13.10 -7.94 5.60
N LEU A 539 12.22 -7.34 4.77
CA LEU A 539 11.04 -7.96 4.18
C LEU A 539 11.10 -7.95 2.65
N SER A 540 12.28 -8.08 2.08
CA SER A 540 12.55 -7.88 0.64
C SER A 540 12.27 -9.09 -0.26
N CYS A 541 11.99 -10.26 0.31
CA CYS A 541 11.79 -11.50 -0.44
C CYS A 541 10.62 -12.32 0.11
N MET A 542 9.93 -13.06 -0.77
CA MET A 542 8.96 -14.08 -0.36
C MET A 542 9.69 -15.26 0.28
N ARG A 543 9.15 -15.79 1.38
CA ARG A 543 9.71 -16.95 2.09
C ARG A 543 9.62 -18.23 1.25
N LYS A 544 10.71 -18.97 1.19
CA LYS A 544 10.83 -20.26 0.51
C LYS A 544 10.69 -21.43 1.49
N SER A 545 10.87 -21.17 2.78
CA SER A 545 10.71 -22.07 3.93
C SER A 545 10.16 -21.29 5.12
N LEU A 546 9.64 -21.97 6.12
CA LEU A 546 9.18 -21.37 7.38
C LEU A 546 10.32 -21.17 8.40
N PHE A 547 11.48 -21.78 8.20
CA PHE A 547 12.63 -21.68 9.12
C PHE A 547 13.05 -20.24 9.44
N PRO A 548 13.14 -19.31 8.47
CA PRO A 548 13.52 -17.93 8.78
C PRO A 548 12.64 -17.25 9.82
N GLY A 549 11.32 -17.48 9.76
CA GLY A 549 10.36 -16.94 10.72
C GLY A 549 10.52 -17.56 12.11
N LEU A 550 10.54 -18.89 12.15
CA LEU A 550 10.71 -19.66 13.38
C LEU A 550 12.01 -19.31 14.13
N LEU A 551 13.11 -19.12 13.40
CA LEU A 551 14.40 -18.74 14.00
C LEU A 551 14.42 -17.30 14.52
N LYS A 552 13.70 -16.39 13.88
CA LYS A 552 13.52 -15.03 14.43
C LYS A 552 12.77 -15.09 15.77
N ASN A 553 11.72 -15.93 15.85
CA ASN A 553 10.97 -16.12 17.09
C ASN A 553 11.82 -16.78 18.18
N LEU A 554 12.61 -17.79 17.81
CA LEU A 554 13.55 -18.44 18.75
C LEU A 554 14.55 -17.42 19.32
N LYS A 555 15.21 -16.64 18.46
CA LYS A 555 16.11 -15.57 18.88
C LYS A 555 15.43 -14.56 19.80
N TYR A 556 14.20 -14.15 19.45
CA TYR A 556 13.44 -13.19 20.24
C TYR A 556 13.17 -13.70 21.67
N ASN A 557 12.80 -14.97 21.80
CA ASN A 557 12.50 -15.57 23.09
C ASN A 557 13.77 -15.88 23.88
N ASN A 558 14.83 -16.41 23.25
CA ASN A 558 16.12 -16.63 23.90
C ASN A 558 16.72 -15.34 24.50
N ASN A 559 16.56 -14.21 23.80
CA ASN A 559 16.97 -12.90 24.33
C ASN A 559 16.17 -12.47 25.58
N ARG A 560 15.07 -13.15 25.88
CA ARG A 560 14.22 -12.95 27.07
C ARG A 560 14.35 -14.08 28.08
N GLN A 561 15.43 -14.87 27.94
CA GLN A 561 15.80 -15.96 28.85
C GLN A 561 14.88 -17.21 28.79
N GLU A 562 13.95 -17.26 27.81
CA GLU A 562 13.18 -18.47 27.53
C GLU A 562 14.05 -19.45 26.76
N LYS A 563 14.51 -20.51 27.44
CA LYS A 563 15.46 -21.47 26.89
C LYS A 563 14.82 -22.70 26.26
N ASN A 564 13.65 -23.12 26.77
CA ASN A 564 12.98 -24.35 26.37
C ASN A 564 11.87 -24.04 25.41
N ILE A 565 12.15 -24.20 24.13
CA ILE A 565 11.28 -23.73 23.05
C ILE A 565 10.91 -24.86 22.14
N ARG A 566 9.61 -25.02 21.92
CA ARG A 566 9.01 -25.84 20.87
C ARG A 566 8.04 -24.98 20.07
N PHE A 567 8.44 -24.51 18.91
CA PHE A 567 7.60 -23.71 18.03
C PHE A 567 7.27 -24.45 16.75
N PHE A 568 6.08 -24.21 16.25
CA PHE A 568 5.69 -24.64 14.90
C PHE A 568 4.91 -23.55 14.16
N GLU A 569 4.95 -23.63 12.85
CA GLU A 569 4.16 -22.79 11.95
C GLU A 569 3.62 -23.62 10.81
N SER A 570 2.39 -23.35 10.40
CA SER A 570 1.80 -23.85 9.16
C SER A 570 1.55 -22.69 8.20
N GLY A 571 2.09 -22.76 6.99
CA GLY A 571 1.97 -21.64 6.08
C GLY A 571 2.38 -21.91 4.64
N LEU A 572 2.08 -20.94 3.78
CA LEU A 572 2.47 -20.98 2.38
C LEU A 572 3.94 -20.54 2.21
N CYS A 573 4.64 -21.29 1.38
CA CYS A 573 5.99 -20.98 0.90
C CYS A 573 5.96 -20.80 -0.62
N PHE A 574 6.93 -20.04 -1.14
CA PHE A 574 6.88 -19.52 -2.51
C PHE A 574 8.20 -19.78 -3.25
N THR A 575 8.12 -20.19 -4.52
CA THR A 575 9.30 -20.35 -5.38
C THR A 575 8.98 -19.93 -6.82
N LYS A 576 9.99 -19.49 -7.57
CA LYS A 576 9.84 -19.18 -9.00
C LYS A 576 9.53 -20.46 -9.79
N ASN A 577 8.60 -20.33 -10.74
CA ASN A 577 8.28 -21.38 -11.70
C ASN A 577 7.95 -20.79 -13.06
N SER A 578 8.84 -20.92 -14.01
CA SER A 578 8.72 -20.39 -15.38
C SER A 578 7.50 -20.92 -16.16
N LYS A 579 6.91 -22.04 -15.74
CA LYS A 579 5.75 -22.66 -16.41
C LYS A 579 4.39 -22.10 -15.98
N LYS A 580 4.32 -21.17 -14.99
CA LYS A 580 3.05 -20.60 -14.51
C LYS A 580 2.90 -19.15 -14.95
N ILE A 581 1.65 -18.70 -15.15
CA ILE A 581 1.27 -17.36 -15.62
C ILE A 581 1.96 -16.24 -14.83
N PHE A 582 2.04 -16.39 -13.50
CA PHE A 582 2.71 -15.40 -12.63
C PHE A 582 4.14 -15.81 -12.24
N ASN A 583 4.71 -16.82 -12.88
CA ASN A 583 6.04 -17.36 -12.55
C ASN A 583 6.21 -17.74 -11.06
N VAL A 584 5.13 -18.05 -10.34
CA VAL A 584 5.12 -18.36 -8.90
C VAL A 584 4.47 -19.73 -8.66
N LYS A 585 5.15 -20.57 -7.87
CA LYS A 585 4.61 -21.80 -7.30
C LYS A 585 4.44 -21.61 -5.80
N GLN A 586 3.24 -21.89 -5.30
CA GLN A 586 2.91 -21.89 -3.88
C GLN A 586 2.76 -23.33 -3.39
N PHE A 587 3.23 -23.59 -2.18
CA PHE A 587 3.07 -24.88 -1.52
C PHE A 587 2.88 -24.68 -0.02
N LEU A 588 2.00 -25.48 0.55
CA LEU A 588 1.65 -25.46 1.95
C LEU A 588 2.57 -26.39 2.74
N VAL A 589 3.14 -25.88 3.83
CA VAL A 589 4.17 -26.54 4.62
C VAL A 589 3.81 -26.43 6.10
N VAL A 590 4.19 -27.43 6.88
CA VAL A 590 4.30 -27.35 8.33
C VAL A 590 5.76 -27.52 8.70
N SER A 591 6.24 -26.65 9.55
CA SER A 591 7.62 -26.68 10.07
C SER A 591 7.61 -26.48 11.56
N GLY A 592 8.53 -27.14 12.26
CA GLY A 592 8.73 -26.98 13.68
C GLY A 592 10.19 -26.94 14.06
N ILE A 593 10.46 -26.34 15.20
CA ILE A 593 11.79 -26.25 15.83
C ILE A 593 11.69 -26.62 17.30
N ILE A 594 12.73 -27.27 17.80
CA ILE A 594 12.91 -27.53 19.24
C ILE A 594 14.31 -27.09 19.66
N SER A 595 14.42 -26.52 20.84
CA SER A 595 15.69 -26.07 21.42
C SER A 595 15.60 -26.04 22.94
N GLY A 596 16.75 -26.25 23.62
CA GLY A 596 16.85 -26.25 25.08
C GLY A 596 16.79 -27.63 25.70
N TYR A 597 16.09 -27.76 26.81
CA TYR A 597 16.04 -28.98 27.62
C TYR A 597 14.70 -29.70 27.43
N LYS A 598 14.75 -31.03 27.22
CA LYS A 598 13.57 -31.92 27.30
C LYS A 598 13.11 -32.06 28.75
N TYR A 599 14.04 -32.18 29.66
CA TYR A 599 13.80 -32.18 31.11
C TYR A 599 14.76 -31.21 31.78
N GLU A 600 14.23 -30.30 32.55
CA GLU A 600 15.02 -29.45 33.44
C GLU A 600 15.37 -30.21 34.72
N LYS A 601 16.52 -29.84 35.30
CA LYS A 601 16.96 -30.42 36.55
C LYS A 601 15.93 -30.19 37.66
N ASN A 602 15.48 -31.29 38.22
CA ASN A 602 14.64 -31.27 39.40
C ASN A 602 15.07 -32.42 40.31
N TRP A 603 14.35 -32.64 41.40
CA TRP A 603 14.64 -33.70 42.35
C TRP A 603 14.64 -35.13 41.77
N PHE A 604 13.91 -35.34 40.68
CA PHE A 604 13.71 -36.62 40.01
C PHE A 604 14.49 -36.76 38.68
N HIS A 605 14.64 -35.66 37.90
CA HIS A 605 15.30 -35.69 36.59
C HIS A 605 16.61 -34.90 36.61
N LYS A 606 17.64 -35.44 35.97
CA LYS A 606 18.84 -34.70 35.58
C LYS A 606 18.54 -33.87 34.33
N ASP A 607 19.27 -32.80 34.12
CA ASP A 607 19.19 -32.01 32.89
C ASP A 607 19.42 -32.93 31.69
N LYS A 608 18.47 -32.90 30.77
CA LYS A 608 18.57 -33.57 29.49
C LYS A 608 18.23 -32.63 28.35
N GLN A 609 19.22 -32.26 27.56
CA GLN A 609 19.00 -31.46 26.36
C GLN A 609 18.20 -32.24 25.29
N PHE A 610 17.52 -31.51 24.42
CA PHE A 610 16.90 -32.11 23.25
C PHE A 610 17.98 -32.74 22.34
N SER A 611 17.61 -33.82 21.71
CA SER A 611 18.40 -34.52 20.73
C SER A 611 17.65 -34.62 19.40
N PHE A 612 18.35 -35.00 18.34
CA PHE A 612 17.70 -35.28 17.06
C PHE A 612 16.64 -36.40 17.17
N TYR A 613 16.84 -37.35 18.05
CA TYR A 613 15.90 -38.45 18.25
C TYR A 613 14.58 -38.00 18.88
N ASP A 614 14.60 -36.98 19.71
CA ASP A 614 13.37 -36.39 20.28
C ASP A 614 12.54 -35.71 19.18
N LEU A 615 13.20 -34.97 18.28
CA LEU A 615 12.52 -34.40 17.10
C LEU A 615 11.99 -35.51 16.17
N LYS A 616 12.78 -36.56 15.96
CA LYS A 616 12.42 -37.70 15.12
C LYS A 616 11.21 -38.45 15.69
N GLU A 617 11.14 -38.63 17.00
CA GLU A 617 9.99 -39.21 17.70
C GLU A 617 8.72 -38.39 17.44
N ASP A 618 8.79 -37.07 17.59
CA ASP A 618 7.67 -36.16 17.32
C ASP A 618 7.19 -36.27 15.85
N ILE A 619 8.14 -36.37 14.90
CA ILE A 619 7.83 -36.51 13.48
C ILE A 619 7.22 -37.88 13.18
N GLU A 620 7.75 -38.97 13.72
CA GLU A 620 7.24 -40.31 13.51
C GLU A 620 5.82 -40.44 14.09
N ASN A 621 5.58 -39.97 15.29
CA ASN A 621 4.27 -39.94 15.94
C ASN A 621 3.27 -39.11 15.15
N PHE A 622 3.68 -37.97 14.63
CA PHE A 622 2.85 -37.16 13.73
C PHE A 622 2.50 -37.87 12.44
N LEU A 623 3.48 -38.50 11.79
CA LEU A 623 3.29 -39.19 10.50
C LEU A 623 2.47 -40.51 10.66
N TYR A 624 2.44 -41.08 11.84
CA TYR A 624 1.63 -42.26 12.15
C TYR A 624 0.13 -42.04 11.92
N TYR A 625 -0.34 -40.81 12.03
CA TYR A 625 -1.74 -40.45 11.66
C TYR A 625 -2.05 -40.59 10.16
N PHE A 626 -1.04 -40.62 9.31
CA PHE A 626 -1.21 -40.61 7.86
C PHE A 626 -0.79 -41.91 7.20
N SER A 627 0.08 -42.69 7.83
CA SER A 627 0.61 -43.89 7.22
C SER A 627 1.20 -44.83 8.28
N ASP A 628 1.34 -46.14 7.90
CA ASP A 628 2.13 -47.08 8.70
C ASP A 628 3.60 -46.60 8.72
N LEU A 629 4.26 -46.66 9.89
CA LEU A 629 5.66 -46.27 10.06
C LEU A 629 6.61 -47.08 9.16
N LYS A 630 6.20 -48.25 8.71
CA LYS A 630 6.99 -49.09 7.78
C LYS A 630 7.20 -48.43 6.41
N ASP A 631 6.29 -47.57 6.00
CA ASP A 631 6.36 -46.84 4.74
C ASP A 631 7.19 -45.55 4.83
N ILE A 632 7.60 -45.13 6.04
CA ILE A 632 8.32 -43.89 6.31
C ILE A 632 9.79 -44.25 6.60
N TYR A 633 10.71 -43.55 5.93
CA TYR A 633 12.13 -43.67 6.22
C TYR A 633 12.86 -42.35 6.11
N PHE A 634 13.93 -42.25 6.89
CA PHE A 634 14.82 -41.07 6.93
C PHE A 634 16.10 -41.43 6.15
N LYS A 635 16.42 -40.62 5.16
CA LYS A 635 17.62 -40.80 4.36
C LYS A 635 18.61 -39.69 4.67
N ASN A 636 19.81 -40.00 5.13
CA ASN A 636 20.85 -39.02 5.34
C ASN A 636 21.13 -38.27 4.04
N THR A 637 21.12 -36.96 4.09
CA THR A 637 21.32 -36.07 2.96
C THR A 637 22.04 -34.82 3.43
N HIS A 638 22.61 -34.09 2.47
CA HIS A 638 23.24 -32.83 2.76
C HIS A 638 22.28 -31.69 2.39
N ILE A 639 21.80 -30.94 3.41
CA ILE A 639 20.89 -29.80 3.22
C ILE A 639 21.59 -28.57 3.76
N LEU A 640 21.61 -27.49 2.94
CA LEU A 640 22.20 -26.22 3.35
C LEU A 640 21.47 -25.67 4.59
N GLY A 641 22.22 -25.12 5.55
CA GLY A 641 21.69 -24.61 6.81
C GLY A 641 21.56 -25.65 7.92
N PHE A 642 21.80 -26.94 7.61
CA PHE A 642 21.82 -28.03 8.58
C PHE A 642 23.22 -28.58 8.78
N ASP A 643 23.43 -29.23 9.90
CA ASP A 643 24.66 -29.97 10.19
C ASP A 643 24.81 -31.14 9.21
N LYS A 644 26.06 -31.39 8.78
CA LYS A 644 26.36 -32.41 7.75
C LYS A 644 26.06 -33.85 8.22
N ASN A 645 26.20 -34.09 9.51
CA ASN A 645 26.11 -35.43 10.10
C ASN A 645 24.70 -35.71 10.65
N ILE A 646 23.93 -34.65 10.99
CA ILE A 646 22.63 -34.78 11.64
C ILE A 646 21.58 -34.07 10.76
N CYS A 647 21.40 -34.60 9.53
CA CYS A 647 20.42 -34.09 8.59
C CYS A 647 19.85 -35.22 7.75
N SER A 648 18.55 -35.24 7.55
CA SER A 648 17.87 -36.25 6.77
C SER A 648 16.70 -35.70 5.97
N ASP A 649 16.52 -36.26 4.80
CA ASP A 649 15.28 -36.16 4.05
C ASP A 649 14.27 -37.20 4.56
N ILE A 650 13.02 -36.83 4.65
CA ILE A 650 11.92 -37.69 5.08
C ILE A 650 11.17 -38.15 3.82
N TYR A 651 11.03 -39.47 3.72
CA TYR A 651 10.36 -40.13 2.61
C TYR A 651 9.13 -40.90 3.07
N TYR A 652 8.08 -40.80 2.26
CA TYR A 652 6.95 -41.74 2.29
C TYR A 652 6.99 -42.58 1.01
N LYS A 653 7.25 -43.89 1.16
CA LYS A 653 7.58 -44.78 0.04
C LYS A 653 8.72 -44.16 -0.79
N ASN A 654 8.47 -43.84 -2.05
CA ASN A 654 9.49 -43.27 -2.94
C ASN A 654 9.44 -41.72 -3.05
N PHE A 655 8.53 -41.05 -2.30
CA PHE A 655 8.32 -39.63 -2.42
C PHE A 655 8.92 -38.87 -1.23
N LYS A 656 9.76 -37.89 -1.51
CA LYS A 656 10.25 -36.99 -0.48
C LYS A 656 9.10 -36.10 0.00
N ILE A 657 8.75 -36.21 1.29
CA ILE A 657 7.68 -35.45 1.94
C ILE A 657 8.18 -34.30 2.81
N GLY A 658 9.46 -34.32 3.22
CA GLY A 658 10.02 -33.28 4.08
C GLY A 658 11.51 -33.45 4.30
N CYS A 659 11.99 -32.69 5.30
CA CYS A 659 13.36 -32.76 5.81
C CYS A 659 13.40 -32.49 7.31
N SER A 660 14.45 -32.96 7.97
CA SER A 660 14.71 -32.73 9.40
C SER A 660 16.21 -32.75 9.69
N GLY A 661 16.63 -32.11 10.76
CA GLY A 661 18.02 -32.12 11.16
C GLY A 661 18.36 -31.09 12.27
N MET A 662 19.62 -31.10 12.67
CA MET A 662 20.21 -30.08 13.53
C MET A 662 20.68 -28.90 12.68
N LEU A 663 20.49 -27.68 13.15
CA LEU A 663 20.97 -26.49 12.43
C LEU A 663 22.51 -26.41 12.46
N SER A 664 23.08 -25.94 11.35
CA SER A 664 24.53 -25.75 11.23
C SER A 664 25.06 -24.65 12.16
N SER A 665 26.35 -24.71 12.47
CA SER A 665 27.04 -23.68 13.24
C SER A 665 26.92 -22.29 12.62
N ASP A 666 26.94 -22.18 11.31
CA ASP A 666 26.81 -20.91 10.59
C ASP A 666 25.45 -20.25 10.85
N VAL A 667 24.35 -21.06 10.82
CA VAL A 667 23.01 -20.56 11.14
C VAL A 667 22.89 -20.18 12.60
N LYS A 668 23.44 -21.01 13.52
CA LYS A 668 23.43 -20.71 14.96
C LYS A 668 24.18 -19.40 15.24
N ASN A 669 25.35 -19.20 14.66
CA ASN A 669 26.16 -17.98 14.83
C ASN A 669 25.43 -16.75 14.26
N PHE A 670 24.80 -16.86 13.09
CA PHE A 670 24.04 -15.75 12.49
C PHE A 670 22.90 -15.25 13.40
N PHE A 671 22.23 -16.16 14.08
CA PHE A 671 21.15 -15.82 15.02
C PHE A 671 21.62 -15.62 16.46
N ASN A 672 22.92 -15.82 16.77
CA ASN A 672 23.51 -15.78 18.12
C ASN A 672 22.83 -16.78 19.06
N LEU A 673 22.62 -18.02 18.60
CA LEU A 673 22.01 -19.08 19.38
C LEU A 673 23.09 -19.90 20.12
N THR A 674 22.90 -20.08 21.41
CA THR A 674 23.86 -20.80 22.28
C THR A 674 23.54 -22.29 22.42
N THR A 675 22.29 -22.68 22.19
CA THR A 675 21.81 -24.05 22.33
C THR A 675 21.68 -24.72 20.96
N ASP A 676 21.69 -26.05 20.92
CA ASP A 676 21.39 -26.82 19.72
C ASP A 676 19.93 -26.65 19.36
N VAL A 677 19.68 -26.55 18.08
CA VAL A 677 18.35 -26.36 17.51
C VAL A 677 18.10 -27.46 16.50
N PHE A 678 17.03 -28.21 16.69
CA PHE A 678 16.56 -29.21 15.75
C PHE A 678 15.31 -28.72 15.06
N ALA A 679 15.21 -28.94 13.76
CA ALA A 679 14.14 -28.41 12.92
C ALA A 679 13.64 -29.45 11.93
N PHE A 680 12.36 -29.37 11.59
CA PHE A 680 11.74 -30.14 10.52
C PHE A 680 10.84 -29.28 9.64
N GLU A 681 10.66 -29.73 8.40
CA GLU A 681 9.72 -29.11 7.44
C GLU A 681 9.06 -30.19 6.59
N ILE A 682 7.72 -30.21 6.53
CA ILE A 682 6.91 -31.23 5.86
C ILE A 682 5.91 -30.59 4.89
N PHE A 683 5.86 -31.10 3.66
CA PHE A 683 4.97 -30.66 2.59
C PHE A 683 3.60 -31.33 2.72
N ILE A 684 2.58 -30.60 3.16
CA ILE A 684 1.24 -31.14 3.46
C ILE A 684 0.61 -31.85 2.25
N LYS A 685 0.72 -31.29 1.06
CA LYS A 685 0.13 -31.89 -0.16
C LYS A 685 0.76 -33.21 -0.58
N LYS A 686 1.89 -33.56 0.00
CA LYS A 686 2.59 -34.82 -0.28
C LYS A 686 2.30 -35.91 0.75
N LEU A 687 1.57 -35.56 1.81
CA LEU A 687 1.13 -36.54 2.80
C LEU A 687 0.04 -37.46 2.19
N PRO A 688 0.04 -38.73 2.54
CA PRO A 688 -1.02 -39.66 2.13
C PRO A 688 -2.36 -39.27 2.76
N LYS A 689 -3.45 -39.78 2.23
CA LYS A 689 -4.75 -39.62 2.88
C LYS A 689 -4.74 -40.33 4.23
N PHE A 690 -5.54 -39.82 5.18
CA PHE A 690 -5.69 -40.45 6.49
C PHE A 690 -6.02 -41.94 6.33
N ILE A 691 -5.27 -42.73 7.03
CA ILE A 691 -5.60 -44.17 7.17
C ILE A 691 -6.47 -44.30 8.42
N GLN A 692 -7.67 -44.80 8.25
CA GLN A 692 -8.45 -45.26 9.38
C GLN A 692 -7.78 -46.52 9.90
N ASN A 693 -7.13 -46.44 11.05
CA ASN A 693 -6.52 -47.62 11.65
C ASN A 693 -7.63 -48.57 12.08
N ASN A 694 -7.78 -49.63 11.32
CA ASN A 694 -8.65 -50.72 11.75
C ASN A 694 -8.06 -51.36 12.99
N VAL A 695 -8.91 -51.58 13.97
CA VAL A 695 -8.52 -52.36 15.18
C VAL A 695 -8.09 -53.76 14.73
N LYS A 696 -6.85 -54.09 15.03
CA LYS A 696 -6.36 -55.47 14.79
C LYS A 696 -6.85 -56.35 15.92
N GLU A 697 -7.29 -57.57 15.57
CA GLU A 697 -7.67 -58.55 16.56
C GLU A 697 -6.56 -58.80 17.58
N PHE A 698 -6.95 -58.94 18.84
CA PHE A 698 -6.02 -59.28 19.90
C PHE A 698 -5.40 -60.65 19.63
N PHE A 699 -4.15 -60.77 19.95
CA PHE A 699 -3.39 -61.98 19.69
C PHE A 699 -3.70 -63.05 20.70
N SER A 700 -4.11 -64.21 20.21
CA SER A 700 -4.50 -65.37 21.04
C SER A 700 -3.30 -66.13 21.61
N TYR A 701 -2.09 -65.94 21.04
CA TYR A 701 -0.90 -66.66 21.39
C TYR A 701 0.24 -65.76 21.84
N PRO A 702 1.05 -66.16 22.87
CA PRO A 702 2.16 -65.39 23.32
C PRO A 702 3.25 -65.27 22.24
N TYR A 703 3.95 -64.14 22.24
CA TYR A 703 5.11 -63.94 21.38
C TYR A 703 6.37 -64.46 22.06
N SER A 704 7.38 -64.78 21.25
CA SER A 704 8.71 -65.17 21.72
C SER A 704 9.74 -64.12 21.32
N GLU A 705 10.69 -63.85 22.17
CA GLU A 705 11.73 -62.86 21.90
C GLU A 705 13.14 -63.48 21.89
N ARG A 706 14.02 -62.94 21.07
CA ARG A 706 15.44 -63.30 21.00
C ARG A 706 16.26 -62.04 20.81
N ASP A 707 17.39 -62.01 21.50
CA ASP A 707 18.35 -60.94 21.44
C ASP A 707 19.55 -61.36 20.60
N ILE A 708 20.04 -60.39 19.79
CA ILE A 708 21.25 -60.61 19.01
C ILE A 708 22.10 -59.33 19.09
N SER A 709 23.41 -59.54 19.29
CA SER A 709 24.36 -58.46 19.19
C SER A 709 25.29 -58.71 18.01
N ILE A 710 25.33 -57.69 17.12
CA ILE A 710 26.09 -57.79 15.86
C ILE A 710 27.09 -56.61 15.76
N ILE A 711 28.25 -56.92 15.22
CA ILE A 711 29.25 -55.90 14.86
C ILE A 711 29.16 -55.64 13.35
N LEU A 712 29.06 -54.41 12.98
CA LEU A 712 28.91 -53.98 11.60
C LEU A 712 29.56 -52.58 11.39
N ASP A 713 29.71 -52.19 10.14
CA ASP A 713 30.34 -50.90 9.78
C ASP A 713 29.51 -49.74 10.31
N LYS A 714 30.19 -48.70 10.81
CA LYS A 714 29.59 -47.55 11.43
C LYS A 714 28.58 -46.82 10.53
N ASP A 715 28.85 -46.80 9.24
CA ASP A 715 28.08 -46.03 8.25
C ASP A 715 26.76 -46.73 7.85
N ILE A 716 26.56 -47.99 8.18
CA ILE A 716 25.31 -48.69 7.84
C ILE A 716 24.16 -48.14 8.70
N PRO A 717 23.07 -47.61 8.09
CA PRO A 717 21.95 -47.09 8.85
C PRO A 717 21.22 -48.19 9.60
N ALA A 718 20.83 -47.91 10.86
CA ALA A 718 20.07 -48.87 11.66
C ALA A 718 18.73 -49.27 11.00
N SER A 719 18.11 -48.35 10.26
CA SER A 719 16.87 -48.60 9.53
C SER A 719 16.99 -49.71 8.45
N GLU A 720 18.15 -49.83 7.80
CA GLU A 720 18.40 -50.89 6.82
C GLU A 720 18.50 -52.24 7.49
N ILE A 721 19.09 -52.28 8.66
CA ILE A 721 19.23 -53.49 9.46
C ILE A 721 17.86 -53.98 9.94
N LEU A 722 17.05 -53.06 10.52
CA LEU A 722 15.68 -53.34 10.92
C LEU A 722 14.84 -53.85 9.74
N SER A 723 14.97 -53.16 8.56
CA SER A 723 14.29 -53.58 7.35
C SER A 723 14.70 -55.00 6.88
N ALA A 724 15.99 -55.33 7.01
CA ALA A 724 16.46 -56.69 6.66
C ALA A 724 15.94 -57.73 7.62
N CYS A 725 15.87 -57.45 8.92
CA CYS A 725 15.23 -58.34 9.90
C CYS A 725 13.75 -58.59 9.54
N TYR A 726 12.96 -57.55 9.28
CA TYR A 726 11.56 -57.72 8.87
C TYR A 726 11.41 -58.50 7.57
N LYS A 727 12.27 -58.24 6.57
CA LYS A 727 12.24 -58.96 5.26
C LYS A 727 12.57 -60.45 5.36
N THR A 728 13.21 -60.88 6.42
CA THR A 728 13.52 -62.31 6.63
C THR A 728 12.22 -63.12 6.77
N SER A 729 11.23 -62.59 7.49
CA SER A 729 9.92 -63.23 7.56
C SER A 729 8.85 -62.19 7.95
N LEU A 730 8.19 -61.64 6.95
CA LEU A 730 7.10 -60.66 7.14
C LEU A 730 5.90 -61.23 7.92
N LYS A 731 5.76 -62.58 7.89
CA LYS A 731 4.65 -63.25 8.52
C LYS A 731 4.87 -63.48 10.03
N TYR A 732 6.12 -63.73 10.41
CA TYR A 732 6.43 -64.22 11.77
C TYR A 732 7.24 -63.21 12.63
N ILE A 733 7.93 -62.28 12.01
CA ILE A 733 8.62 -61.21 12.72
C ILE A 733 7.68 -59.98 12.73
N PHE A 734 7.08 -59.71 13.88
CA PHE A 734 6.12 -58.62 13.98
C PHE A 734 6.71 -57.30 14.51
N PHE A 735 7.77 -57.38 15.34
CA PHE A 735 8.43 -56.23 15.90
C PHE A 735 9.93 -56.48 16.07
N VAL A 736 10.75 -55.47 15.81
CA VAL A 736 12.20 -55.49 16.00
C VAL A 736 12.61 -54.18 16.66
N LYS A 737 13.34 -54.28 17.78
CA LYS A 737 13.77 -53.17 18.58
C LYS A 737 15.28 -53.19 18.76
N ILE A 738 15.95 -52.06 18.54
CA ILE A 738 17.33 -51.83 18.97
C ILE A 738 17.28 -51.37 20.41
N PHE A 739 18.02 -51.99 21.27
CA PHE A 739 18.04 -51.64 22.67
C PHE A 739 19.43 -51.15 23.18
N ASP A 740 20.50 -51.47 22.39
CA ASP A 740 21.82 -50.95 22.71
C ASP A 740 22.66 -50.69 21.47
N VAL A 741 23.47 -49.62 21.52
CA VAL A 741 24.48 -49.27 20.50
C VAL A 741 25.78 -48.96 21.19
N TYR A 742 26.79 -49.76 20.98
CA TYR A 742 28.06 -49.67 21.70
C TYR A 742 29.21 -49.36 20.75
N PHE A 743 30.03 -48.38 21.17
CA PHE A 743 31.29 -47.98 20.58
C PHE A 743 32.36 -48.02 21.66
N GLY A 744 33.36 -48.84 21.57
CA GLY A 744 34.40 -48.87 22.60
C GLY A 744 35.32 -50.05 22.53
N LYS A 745 35.92 -50.41 23.65
CA LYS A 745 36.85 -51.59 23.75
C LYS A 745 36.18 -52.81 23.17
N ASN A 746 36.89 -53.61 22.38
CA ASN A 746 36.47 -54.85 21.70
C ASN A 746 35.58 -54.62 20.46
N VAL A 747 35.43 -53.38 19.95
CA VAL A 747 34.81 -53.08 18.65
C VAL A 747 35.84 -52.37 17.79
N PRO A 748 36.12 -52.78 16.55
CA PRO A 748 37.07 -52.10 15.64
C PRO A 748 36.71 -50.63 15.44
N LYS A 749 37.70 -49.77 15.25
CA LYS A 749 37.51 -48.29 15.22
C LYS A 749 36.46 -47.81 14.23
N ASN A 750 36.22 -48.50 13.09
CA ASN A 750 35.25 -48.13 12.08
C ASN A 750 33.95 -48.97 12.15
N LYS A 751 33.76 -49.72 13.24
CA LYS A 751 32.57 -50.53 13.45
C LYS A 751 31.77 -50.10 14.67
N LYS A 752 30.54 -50.55 14.74
CA LYS A 752 29.62 -50.43 15.88
C LYS A 752 29.05 -51.78 16.25
N SER A 753 28.81 -51.96 17.55
CA SER A 753 28.04 -53.11 18.02
C SER A 753 26.60 -52.66 18.20
N LEU A 754 25.67 -53.39 17.63
CA LEU A 754 24.23 -53.13 17.67
C LEU A 754 23.54 -54.32 18.30
N SER A 755 22.83 -54.08 19.42
CA SER A 755 22.05 -55.08 20.09
C SER A 755 20.57 -54.94 19.72
N ILE A 756 20.01 -56.00 19.16
CA ILE A 756 18.67 -56.01 18.56
C ILE A 756 17.82 -57.07 19.23
N LYS A 757 16.61 -56.70 19.62
CA LYS A 757 15.58 -57.64 20.11
C LYS A 757 14.58 -57.92 19.00
N ILE A 758 14.40 -59.19 18.64
CA ILE A 758 13.48 -59.64 17.59
C ILE A 758 12.32 -60.36 18.25
N PHE A 759 11.11 -59.93 17.91
CA PHE A 759 9.88 -60.52 18.42
C PHE A 759 9.22 -61.37 17.35
N PHE A 760 9.06 -62.65 17.68
CA PHE A 760 8.45 -63.65 16.81
C PHE A 760 7.02 -63.95 17.25
N LYS A 761 6.11 -64.03 16.31
CA LYS A 761 4.70 -64.25 16.56
C LYS A 761 4.08 -65.11 15.46
N ASN A 762 3.12 -65.97 15.84
CA ASN A 762 2.26 -66.72 14.93
C ASN A 762 0.81 -66.56 15.36
N ASP A 763 -0.07 -66.19 14.45
CA ASP A 763 -1.48 -65.93 14.74
C ASP A 763 -2.32 -67.23 14.82
N LYS A 764 -1.76 -68.38 14.43
CA LYS A 764 -2.50 -69.61 14.35
C LYS A 764 -2.15 -70.69 15.40
N LYS A 765 -0.91 -70.61 15.95
CA LYS A 765 -0.42 -71.64 16.95
C LYS A 765 0.86 -71.07 17.65
N ASN A 766 1.12 -71.68 18.82
CA ASN A 766 2.40 -71.43 19.51
C ASN A 766 3.57 -71.92 18.67
N PHE A 767 4.69 -71.19 18.73
CA PHE A 767 5.96 -71.63 18.15
C PHE A 767 6.57 -72.74 18.94
N THR A 768 7.13 -73.75 18.28
CA THR A 768 8.05 -74.70 18.91
C THR A 768 9.45 -74.01 19.03
N SER A 769 10.27 -74.47 19.99
CA SER A 769 11.61 -73.98 20.22
C SER A 769 12.48 -74.14 18.95
N LEU A 770 12.30 -75.21 18.17
CA LEU A 770 13.02 -75.48 16.93
C LEU A 770 12.62 -74.45 15.82
N GLN A 771 11.35 -74.13 15.71
CA GLN A 771 10.86 -73.17 14.73
C GLN A 771 11.43 -71.76 15.00
N ILE A 772 11.44 -71.31 16.26
CA ILE A 772 12.02 -70.05 16.62
C ILE A 772 13.54 -70.04 16.33
N LYS A 773 14.22 -71.09 16.65
CA LYS A 773 15.67 -71.27 16.40
C LYS A 773 15.99 -71.14 14.91
N ASN A 774 15.19 -71.81 14.06
CA ASN A 774 15.38 -71.74 12.58
C ASN A 774 15.12 -70.34 12.02
N LEU A 775 14.04 -69.65 12.46
CA LEU A 775 13.74 -68.30 12.03
C LEU A 775 14.81 -67.29 12.49
N PHE A 776 15.35 -67.51 13.69
CA PHE A 776 16.40 -66.67 14.24
C PHE A 776 17.72 -66.85 13.47
N PHE A 777 18.11 -68.09 13.14
CA PHE A 777 19.28 -68.42 12.31
C PHE A 777 19.13 -67.80 10.91
N LEU A 778 17.97 -67.92 10.26
CA LEU A 778 17.70 -67.26 8.96
C LEU A 778 17.90 -65.76 9.02
N CYS A 779 17.48 -65.13 10.14
CA CYS A 779 17.68 -63.71 10.32
C CYS A 779 19.18 -63.38 10.46
N ILE A 780 19.93 -64.13 11.18
CA ILE A 780 21.38 -63.98 11.34
C ILE A 780 22.11 -64.17 10.00
N GLU A 781 21.75 -65.18 9.23
CA GLU A 781 22.37 -65.40 7.90
C GLU A 781 22.08 -64.26 6.96
N ASN A 782 20.82 -63.76 6.94
CA ASN A 782 20.45 -62.62 6.13
C ASN A 782 21.26 -61.37 6.47
N LEU A 783 21.47 -61.08 7.79
CA LEU A 783 22.28 -59.98 8.25
C LEU A 783 23.77 -60.15 7.90
N LYS A 784 24.30 -61.40 8.00
CA LYS A 784 25.67 -61.73 7.58
C LYS A 784 25.84 -61.50 6.07
N LYS A 785 24.93 -62.04 5.25
CA LYS A 785 25.02 -61.95 3.78
C LYS A 785 24.92 -60.50 3.29
N LYS A 786 24.03 -59.73 3.90
CA LYS A 786 23.72 -58.41 3.38
C LYS A 786 24.67 -57.32 3.87
N PHE A 787 25.11 -57.40 5.13
CA PHE A 787 25.88 -56.35 5.81
C PHE A 787 27.25 -56.81 6.32
N HIS A 788 27.68 -58.04 6.02
CA HIS A 788 28.88 -58.66 6.56
C HIS A 788 28.96 -58.56 8.08
N ALA A 789 27.76 -58.62 8.72
CA ALA A 789 27.65 -58.51 10.18
C ALA A 789 28.31 -59.73 10.87
N VAL A 790 29.08 -59.41 11.88
CA VAL A 790 29.74 -60.45 12.72
C VAL A 790 28.98 -60.53 14.04
N LEU A 791 28.67 -61.75 14.49
CA LEU A 791 28.09 -61.93 15.85
C LEU A 791 29.12 -61.47 16.87
N ARG A 792 28.68 -60.76 17.87
CA ARG A 792 29.50 -60.43 19.02
C ARG A 792 29.39 -61.55 20.04
N ASP A 793 30.38 -62.44 20.07
CA ASP A 793 30.52 -63.43 21.13
C ASP A 793 30.89 -62.66 22.43
N LYS A 794 30.43 -63.20 23.59
CA LYS A 794 30.61 -62.55 24.92
C LYS A 794 32.06 -62.33 25.27
#